data_1e6705aa892317072d34ec6e6df03a01
#
_entry.id   1e6705aa892317072d34ec6e6df03a01
#
_cell.length_a   1.000
_cell.length_b   1.000
_cell.length_c   1.000
_cell.angle_alpha   90.00
_cell.angle_beta   90.00
_cell.angle_gamma   90.00
#
_symmetry.space_group_name_H-M   'P 1'
#
loop_
_entity.id
_entity.type
_entity.pdbx_description
1 polymer ?
#
loop_
_entity_poly.entity_id
_entity_poly.type
_entity_poly.pdbx_seq_one_letter_code
_entity_poly.pdbx_strand_id
1 'polypeptide(L)'
;MAGDSRVVAVLGPTNTGKTTYAIERMLAHRTGVIGLPLRLLAREVYDRIVALRGPSIVALVTGEERIVPPRTQYWVCTVEAMPEGMGADLVAVDEIQLCADPERGHVFTDRLLRARGQHETLFMGSDTMRGSIAALVPEAQFIRRERMSELIYSGQKKISRMRPRSAIVGFSVENVYAIAELIRRQKGGAAVVMGALSPRTRNAQVAMYQNGEVDYLVATDAIGMGLNLDVDHVAFSALSKFDGRRMRPLAPNELAQIAGRAGRGFKSGTFGVTGDASPLDDGVARAIMDHQFTPQNKLNWRNPALQFGSIDRLIQTLEMPPDNERLFKAREADDLRALKNLAVDAEIAARCTDGPSVRLLWDVCRIPDFRGISHAEHASLLEQIFNFLHQRGSIPDDWLARQIKRIDRTDGDIDALSKRLAFIRTWTYVTQRKGWTGDESHWRHEARVVEDRLSDALHERLTQRFVDRRTSVLLRRLGQKEAMVAEVNETGEVTVEGEFVGKLDGFRFRQDKGAGVAEDKTIKAASLQALAPQFHLRADRFYNAPDTEIDFTEQGGLMWGSSAVGKLVAGSDPLKPGVEVFVDDVAGPEVAQKVQRRLQHFIDRKVAALFEPLIALSKDEALTGLARGFAFRMVENLGILPRADVADEVKALDQDARGALRKHGLRFGQFTIFMPLLLKPAPTRLRLVLWSISKGLNEFPESPPPGLVTIPVDTSAPEGAATMAGYRNAGERAIRIDMLERLADMLRSEDSRGGFEAKADMLSITGMTLEQFATLMEGLGYKSEKAERTKVKAVDTVVPHDGAPMAADKGADAETPVMDVADEQPAGGIVEDPAAAQADDIVPATADMPDDGIAPMVEELAETPEVDDHIPDTPAEENPQGTAPDADIAGAELETYYVFTWGRTPRGNAQGQRRGGGDRPQGKGKPGPRGKKGAPRGDKGGKAQKFSSKPARAEKPIDPDNPFAAALMGLKDNK
;
A
#
# COMPACT_ATOMS: atom_id res chain seq x y z
N MET A 1 48.82 55.20 0.88
CA MET A 1 49.23 54.35 2.03
C MET A 1 48.47 53.09 1.93
N ALA A 2 49.08 52.00 1.50
CA ALA A 2 48.48 50.68 1.61
C ALA A 2 48.52 50.33 3.13
N GLY A 3 47.39 50.45 3.78
CA GLY A 3 47.25 49.98 5.13
C GLY A 3 47.56 48.49 5.17
N ASP A 4 48.34 48.05 6.15
CA ASP A 4 48.64 46.64 6.37
C ASP A 4 47.29 45.87 6.51
N SER A 5 46.87 45.22 5.44
CA SER A 5 45.66 44.35 5.45
C SER A 5 45.95 43.17 6.37
N ARG A 6 45.20 43.05 7.44
CA ARG A 6 45.34 41.93 8.37
C ARG A 6 44.92 40.62 7.74
N VAL A 7 45.80 39.66 7.65
CA VAL A 7 45.49 38.31 7.19
C VAL A 7 45.38 37.36 8.39
N VAL A 8 44.25 36.67 8.50
CA VAL A 8 43.95 35.77 9.63
C VAL A 8 43.52 34.40 9.13
N ALA A 9 44.17 33.38 9.60
CA ALA A 9 43.77 31.99 9.40
C ALA A 9 43.06 31.44 10.66
N VAL A 10 41.75 31.22 10.55
CA VAL A 10 40.91 30.65 11.61
C VAL A 10 40.78 29.15 11.40
N LEU A 11 41.58 28.40 12.14
CA LEU A 11 41.73 26.97 11.93
C LEU A 11 41.15 26.15 13.09
N GLY A 12 40.63 24.98 12.78
CA GLY A 12 40.09 24.07 13.76
C GLY A 12 39.08 23.05 13.15
N PRO A 13 38.58 22.11 13.99
CA PRO A 13 37.62 21.10 13.60
C PRO A 13 36.29 21.65 13.06
N THR A 14 35.41 20.75 12.65
CA THR A 14 34.01 21.06 12.42
C THR A 14 33.30 21.40 13.72
N ASN A 15 32.15 22.10 13.66
CA ASN A 15 31.37 22.51 14.82
C ASN A 15 32.14 23.46 15.81
N THR A 16 32.87 24.42 15.25
CA THR A 16 33.63 25.44 16.03
C THR A 16 33.15 26.85 15.76
N GLY A 17 32.12 27.05 14.97
CA GLY A 17 31.56 28.37 14.66
C GLY A 17 32.42 29.25 13.75
N LYS A 18 33.33 28.70 12.94
CA LYS A 18 34.20 29.46 12.01
C LYS A 18 33.41 30.30 11.01
N THR A 19 32.45 29.70 10.33
CA THR A 19 31.60 30.39 9.33
C THR A 19 30.76 31.50 9.99
N THR A 20 30.24 31.29 11.21
CA THR A 20 29.52 32.30 11.99
C THR A 20 30.45 33.46 12.30
N TYR A 21 31.66 33.18 12.77
CA TYR A 21 32.66 34.19 13.04
C TYR A 21 33.00 35.04 11.81
N ALA A 22 33.14 34.41 10.64
CA ALA A 22 33.39 35.13 9.39
C ALA A 22 32.20 36.03 8.98
N ILE A 23 30.98 35.57 9.17
CA ILE A 23 29.78 36.39 8.91
C ILE A 23 29.76 37.60 9.84
N GLU A 24 29.98 37.41 11.16
CA GLU A 24 29.99 38.48 12.15
C GLU A 24 31.09 39.51 11.83
N ARG A 25 32.30 39.02 11.48
CA ARG A 25 33.40 39.88 11.05
C ARG A 25 33.05 40.65 9.78
N MET A 26 32.50 39.97 8.76
CA MET A 26 32.12 40.62 7.51
C MET A 26 31.06 41.69 7.71
N LEU A 27 30.07 41.49 8.56
CA LEU A 27 29.00 42.42 8.85
C LEU A 27 29.48 43.63 9.74
N ALA A 28 30.68 43.52 10.33
CA ALA A 28 31.33 44.63 11.03
C ALA A 28 32.09 45.60 10.10
N HIS A 29 32.32 45.18 8.84
CA HIS A 29 32.90 46.03 7.79
C HIS A 29 31.79 46.60 6.90
N ARG A 30 32.09 47.65 6.17
CA ARG A 30 31.15 48.31 5.26
C ARG A 30 30.87 47.44 4.04
N THR A 31 31.90 46.76 3.53
CA THR A 31 31.82 45.87 2.39
C THR A 31 32.53 44.57 2.68
N GLY A 32 32.03 43.47 2.13
CA GLY A 32 32.64 42.17 2.33
C GLY A 32 32.32 41.15 1.23
N VAL A 33 33.24 40.21 1.03
CA VAL A 33 33.08 39.06 0.13
C VAL A 33 33.38 37.81 0.93
N ILE A 34 32.50 36.80 0.84
CA ILE A 34 32.75 35.47 1.40
C ILE A 34 32.65 34.40 0.30
N GLY A 35 33.71 33.64 0.13
CA GLY A 35 33.77 32.48 -0.76
C GLY A 35 33.54 31.18 -0.01
N LEU A 36 32.60 30.39 -0.46
CA LEU A 36 32.14 29.14 0.14
C LEU A 36 32.36 27.98 -0.81
N PRO A 37 32.57 26.73 -0.31
CA PRO A 37 32.95 25.61 -1.16
C PRO A 37 31.79 25.08 -2.02
N LEU A 38 30.53 25.30 -1.60
CA LEU A 38 29.34 24.74 -2.26
C LEU A 38 28.25 25.78 -2.41
N ARG A 39 27.49 25.70 -3.52
CA ARG A 39 26.36 26.61 -3.78
C ARG A 39 25.29 26.56 -2.68
N LEU A 40 25.04 25.37 -2.12
CA LEU A 40 24.08 25.21 -1.02
C LEU A 40 24.48 26.01 0.24
N LEU A 41 25.77 25.93 0.63
CA LEU A 41 26.29 26.68 1.76
C LEU A 41 26.30 28.20 1.48
N ALA A 42 26.59 28.56 0.22
CA ALA A 42 26.49 29.97 -0.20
C ALA A 42 25.02 30.46 -0.09
N ARG A 43 24.06 29.66 -0.48
CA ARG A 43 22.64 30.02 -0.33
C ARG A 43 22.23 30.13 1.15
N GLU A 44 22.63 29.20 2.02
CA GLU A 44 22.35 29.25 3.47
C GLU A 44 22.96 30.52 4.12
N VAL A 45 24.20 30.82 3.78
CA VAL A 45 24.88 32.02 4.30
C VAL A 45 24.22 33.29 3.76
N TYR A 46 23.85 33.32 2.46
CA TYR A 46 23.11 34.42 1.86
C TYR A 46 21.78 34.65 2.57
N ASP A 47 20.96 33.62 2.76
CA ASP A 47 19.65 33.73 3.39
C ASP A 47 19.82 34.23 4.85
N ARG A 48 20.86 33.78 5.57
CA ARG A 48 21.18 34.24 6.92
C ARG A 48 21.57 35.70 6.94
N ILE A 49 22.40 36.18 5.99
CA ILE A 49 22.81 37.59 5.93
C ILE A 49 21.63 38.47 5.49
N VAL A 50 20.81 38.01 4.55
CA VAL A 50 19.56 38.68 4.14
C VAL A 50 18.63 38.87 5.35
N ALA A 51 18.46 37.86 6.18
CA ALA A 51 17.66 37.95 7.41
C ALA A 51 18.20 39.01 8.38
N LEU A 52 19.53 39.26 8.41
CA LEU A 52 20.17 40.23 9.31
C LEU A 52 20.24 41.63 8.70
N ARG A 53 20.35 41.80 7.40
CA ARG A 53 20.68 43.06 6.72
C ARG A 53 19.72 43.47 5.60
N GLY A 54 18.80 42.63 5.25
CA GLY A 54 17.86 42.82 4.13
C GLY A 54 18.43 42.46 2.76
N PRO A 55 17.58 42.17 1.76
CA PRO A 55 17.97 41.66 0.45
C PRO A 55 18.59 42.74 -0.47
N SER A 56 18.42 44.02 -0.18
CA SER A 56 18.83 45.11 -1.07
C SER A 56 20.33 45.38 -1.13
N ILE A 57 21.10 44.83 -0.18
CA ILE A 57 22.54 45.02 -0.07
C ILE A 57 23.37 43.75 -0.09
N VAL A 58 22.73 42.57 -0.25
CA VAL A 58 23.39 41.26 -0.28
C VAL A 58 23.29 40.68 -1.64
N ALA A 59 24.41 40.27 -2.24
CA ALA A 59 24.46 39.53 -3.48
C ALA A 59 24.75 38.05 -3.24
N LEU A 60 24.17 37.18 -4.07
CA LEU A 60 24.52 35.78 -4.19
C LEU A 60 25.07 35.52 -5.59
N VAL A 61 26.29 34.98 -5.69
CA VAL A 61 26.92 34.67 -6.96
C VAL A 61 27.51 33.26 -6.93
N THR A 62 26.91 32.38 -7.70
CA THR A 62 27.37 31.01 -7.90
C THR A 62 27.44 30.71 -9.39
N GLY A 63 27.90 29.55 -9.82
CA GLY A 63 27.87 29.16 -11.23
C GLY A 63 26.44 29.01 -11.79
N GLU A 64 25.46 28.81 -10.97
CA GLU A 64 24.08 28.47 -11.37
C GLU A 64 23.03 29.46 -10.82
N GLU A 65 23.45 30.41 -10.00
CA GLU A 65 22.55 31.42 -9.44
C GLU A 65 23.26 32.77 -9.28
N ARG A 66 22.61 33.85 -9.70
CA ARG A 66 23.15 35.20 -9.63
C ARG A 66 22.04 36.18 -9.21
N ILE A 67 22.15 36.68 -7.97
CA ILE A 67 21.30 37.72 -7.40
C ILE A 67 22.23 38.89 -7.06
N VAL A 68 22.12 40.00 -7.75
CA VAL A 68 23.03 41.16 -7.53
C VAL A 68 22.18 42.43 -7.49
N PRO A 69 21.77 42.88 -6.30
CA PRO A 69 21.09 44.15 -6.12
C PRO A 69 21.97 45.34 -6.53
N PRO A 70 21.39 46.49 -6.94
CA PRO A 70 22.14 47.66 -7.37
C PRO A 70 23.07 48.28 -6.28
N ARG A 71 22.75 48.09 -5.01
CA ARG A 71 23.47 48.64 -3.87
C ARG A 71 24.22 47.58 -3.05
N THR A 72 24.72 46.54 -3.71
CA THR A 72 25.38 45.43 -3.04
C THR A 72 26.58 45.88 -2.21
N GLN A 73 26.58 45.50 -0.95
CA GLN A 73 27.66 45.70 0.01
C GLN A 73 28.34 44.37 0.38
N TYR A 74 27.54 43.30 0.50
CA TYR A 74 28.01 41.98 0.92
C TYR A 74 27.81 40.97 -0.22
N TRP A 75 28.86 40.30 -0.58
CA TRP A 75 28.87 39.31 -1.64
C TRP A 75 29.07 37.91 -1.06
N VAL A 76 28.08 37.06 -1.25
CA VAL A 76 28.18 35.64 -0.89
C VAL A 76 28.36 34.86 -2.18
N CYS A 77 29.47 34.13 -2.30
CA CYS A 77 29.85 33.47 -3.55
C CYS A 77 30.27 32.02 -3.32
N THR A 78 30.22 31.19 -4.35
CA THR A 78 31.15 30.06 -4.39
C THR A 78 32.56 30.58 -4.67
N VAL A 79 33.58 29.84 -4.23
CA VAL A 79 35.00 30.28 -4.32
C VAL A 79 35.39 30.53 -5.79
N GLU A 80 34.84 29.73 -6.73
CA GLU A 80 35.04 29.88 -8.18
C GLU A 80 34.38 31.14 -8.75
N ALA A 81 33.27 31.56 -8.15
CA ALA A 81 32.49 32.72 -8.60
C ALA A 81 32.82 34.00 -7.87
N MET A 82 33.80 34.00 -6.94
CA MET A 82 34.26 35.19 -6.28
C MET A 82 34.71 36.25 -7.25
N PRO A 83 34.19 37.47 -7.17
CA PRO A 83 34.67 38.60 -8.00
C PRO A 83 36.10 38.97 -7.62
N GLU A 84 36.90 39.25 -8.63
CA GLU A 84 38.30 39.67 -8.49
C GLU A 84 38.40 41.21 -8.56
N GLY A 85 39.32 41.76 -7.81
CA GLY A 85 39.65 43.18 -7.88
C GLY A 85 38.59 44.17 -7.41
N MET A 86 37.56 43.71 -6.64
CA MET A 86 36.48 44.57 -6.16
C MET A 86 36.86 45.57 -5.03
N GLY A 87 38.00 45.33 -4.41
CA GLY A 87 38.44 46.19 -3.32
C GLY A 87 37.49 46.19 -2.09
N ALA A 88 36.95 45.06 -1.72
CA ALA A 88 36.13 44.89 -0.55
C ALA A 88 36.96 45.05 0.74
N ASP A 89 36.35 45.62 1.78
CA ASP A 89 37.00 45.83 3.10
C ASP A 89 37.43 44.48 3.70
N LEU A 90 36.55 43.47 3.61
CA LEU A 90 36.84 42.14 4.10
C LEU A 90 36.66 41.11 2.97
N VAL A 91 37.62 40.17 2.91
CA VAL A 91 37.52 38.96 2.08
C VAL A 91 37.68 37.73 2.95
N ALA A 92 36.75 36.80 2.85
CA ALA A 92 36.74 35.52 3.57
C ALA A 92 36.67 34.32 2.61
N VAL A 93 37.43 33.26 2.91
CA VAL A 93 37.40 32.00 2.17
C VAL A 93 37.20 30.85 3.14
N ASP A 94 36.12 30.13 3.01
CA ASP A 94 35.79 28.99 3.91
C ASP A 94 36.30 27.65 3.30
N GLU A 95 36.56 26.69 4.17
CA GLU A 95 37.06 25.35 3.90
C GLU A 95 38.39 25.35 3.07
N ILE A 96 39.36 26.16 3.53
CA ILE A 96 40.63 26.38 2.83
C ILE A 96 41.48 25.11 2.64
N GLN A 97 41.25 24.03 3.40
CA GLN A 97 41.89 22.74 3.17
C GLN A 97 41.56 22.11 1.79
N LEU A 98 40.55 22.61 1.11
CA LEU A 98 40.25 22.23 -0.26
C LEU A 98 41.33 22.66 -1.26
N CYS A 99 42.34 23.46 -0.86
CA CYS A 99 43.56 23.66 -1.63
C CYS A 99 44.26 22.35 -2.01
N ALA A 100 44.05 21.28 -1.22
CA ALA A 100 44.57 19.93 -1.52
C ALA A 100 43.61 19.08 -2.36
N ASP A 101 42.43 19.55 -2.71
CA ASP A 101 41.48 18.83 -3.55
C ASP A 101 42.05 18.65 -4.98
N PRO A 102 42.02 17.42 -5.55
CA PRO A 102 42.64 17.14 -6.88
C PRO A 102 42.02 17.90 -8.04
N GLU A 103 40.74 18.24 -7.97
CA GLU A 103 39.97 18.85 -9.06
C GLU A 103 39.84 20.37 -8.87
N ARG A 104 39.44 20.81 -7.71
CA ARG A 104 39.11 22.22 -7.40
C ARG A 104 40.20 22.94 -6.63
N GLY A 105 41.20 22.21 -6.12
CA GLY A 105 42.19 22.77 -5.20
C GLY A 105 42.96 23.95 -5.79
N HIS A 106 43.19 24.00 -7.08
CA HIS A 106 43.90 25.10 -7.74
C HIS A 106 43.15 26.44 -7.62
N VAL A 107 41.82 26.43 -7.55
CA VAL A 107 41.02 27.64 -7.34
C VAL A 107 41.18 28.17 -5.90
N PHE A 108 41.09 27.27 -4.91
CA PHE A 108 41.28 27.61 -3.51
C PHE A 108 42.71 28.12 -3.22
N THR A 109 43.71 27.47 -3.83
CA THR A 109 45.10 27.90 -3.73
C THR A 109 45.30 29.27 -4.39
N ASP A 110 44.66 29.55 -5.48
CA ASP A 110 44.70 30.88 -6.09
C ASP A 110 44.14 31.95 -5.17
N ARG A 111 42.97 31.67 -4.50
CA ARG A 111 42.41 32.58 -3.51
C ARG A 111 43.28 32.73 -2.28
N LEU A 112 43.91 31.66 -1.79
CA LEU A 112 44.85 31.71 -0.71
C LEU A 112 46.03 32.66 -0.98
N LEU A 113 46.55 32.55 -2.21
CA LEU A 113 47.75 33.32 -2.62
C LEU A 113 47.44 34.79 -2.94
N ARG A 114 46.29 35.05 -3.58
CA ARG A 114 46.01 36.37 -4.21
C ARG A 114 44.85 37.16 -3.61
N ALA A 115 43.87 36.49 -3.00
CA ALA A 115 42.69 37.19 -2.49
C ALA A 115 43.06 37.97 -1.21
N ARG A 116 42.89 39.32 -1.25
CA ARG A 116 43.12 40.20 -0.09
C ARG A 116 41.98 41.20 0.03
N GLY A 117 41.46 41.35 1.24
CA GLY A 117 40.61 42.48 1.59
C GLY A 117 41.44 43.74 1.85
N GLN A 118 40.78 44.88 1.76
CA GLN A 118 41.49 46.19 2.05
C GLN A 118 41.91 46.30 3.51
N HIS A 119 41.06 45.76 4.44
CA HIS A 119 41.31 45.81 5.89
C HIS A 119 41.57 44.42 6.48
N GLU A 120 40.81 43.42 6.07
CA GLU A 120 40.92 42.10 6.68
C GLU A 120 40.74 40.99 5.63
N THR A 121 41.52 39.92 5.73
CA THR A 121 41.38 38.69 4.97
C THR A 121 41.25 37.50 5.94
N LEU A 122 40.24 36.68 5.78
CA LEU A 122 39.98 35.51 6.61
C LEU A 122 40.10 34.23 5.80
N PHE A 123 40.96 33.32 6.22
CA PHE A 123 40.99 31.95 5.72
C PHE A 123 40.52 30.99 6.81
N MET A 124 39.43 30.23 6.52
CA MET A 124 38.85 29.33 7.52
C MET A 124 39.00 27.90 7.07
N GLY A 125 39.31 26.99 8.00
CA GLY A 125 39.43 25.57 7.65
C GLY A 125 40.03 24.70 8.74
N SER A 126 40.59 23.55 8.27
CA SER A 126 41.25 22.58 9.13
C SER A 126 42.63 23.02 9.58
N ASP A 127 43.04 22.65 10.76
CA ASP A 127 44.40 22.95 11.32
C ASP A 127 45.51 22.25 10.50
N THR A 128 45.18 21.25 9.67
CA THR A 128 46.13 20.63 8.73
C THR A 128 46.79 21.61 7.74
N MET A 129 46.17 22.76 7.51
CA MET A 129 46.66 23.81 6.61
C MET A 129 47.67 24.76 7.24
N ARG A 130 47.81 24.75 8.56
CA ARG A 130 48.67 25.69 9.30
C ARG A 130 50.07 25.82 8.70
N GLY A 131 50.77 24.70 8.46
CA GLY A 131 52.14 24.68 7.93
C GLY A 131 52.23 25.24 6.52
N SER A 132 51.28 24.94 5.65
CA SER A 132 51.27 25.44 4.26
C SER A 132 50.90 26.92 4.21
N ILE A 133 49.95 27.38 5.04
CA ILE A 133 49.58 28.80 5.10
C ILE A 133 50.74 29.61 5.64
N ALA A 134 51.42 29.17 6.71
CA ALA A 134 52.57 29.87 7.29
C ALA A 134 53.73 30.02 6.31
N ALA A 135 53.95 29.01 5.41
CA ALA A 135 55.01 29.05 4.42
C ALA A 135 54.66 29.90 3.19
N LEU A 136 53.40 29.92 2.77
CA LEU A 136 52.94 30.59 1.54
C LEU A 136 52.43 32.01 1.79
N VAL A 137 51.98 32.31 3.02
CA VAL A 137 51.41 33.58 3.47
C VAL A 137 52.03 33.94 4.80
N PRO A 138 53.30 34.40 4.84
CA PRO A 138 54.02 34.62 6.09
C PRO A 138 53.39 35.68 7.02
N GLU A 139 52.59 36.59 6.46
CA GLU A 139 51.88 37.64 7.18
C GLU A 139 50.64 37.10 7.91
N ALA A 140 50.26 35.85 7.71
CA ALA A 140 49.06 35.28 8.30
C ALA A 140 49.14 35.09 9.81
N GLN A 141 48.18 35.63 10.56
CA GLN A 141 47.96 35.38 11.96
C GLN A 141 47.05 34.17 12.15
N PHE A 142 47.30 33.36 13.17
CA PHE A 142 46.58 32.12 13.37
C PHE A 142 45.67 32.21 14.62
N ILE A 143 44.39 31.95 14.43
CA ILE A 143 43.42 31.73 15.49
C ILE A 143 43.04 30.24 15.50
N ARG A 144 43.31 29.54 16.57
CA ARG A 144 42.85 28.16 16.75
C ARG A 144 41.49 28.14 17.40
N ARG A 145 40.60 27.37 16.84
CA ARG A 145 39.29 27.10 17.44
C ARG A 145 39.17 25.66 17.82
N GLU A 146 38.66 25.39 18.99
CA GLU A 146 38.41 24.03 19.50
C GLU A 146 36.97 23.68 19.32
N ARG A 147 36.69 22.39 19.18
CA ARG A 147 35.33 21.87 19.02
C ARG A 147 34.55 22.10 20.33
N MET A 148 33.29 22.55 20.22
CA MET A 148 32.44 22.88 21.37
C MET A 148 31.89 21.63 22.08
N SER A 149 31.90 20.45 21.42
CA SER A 149 31.35 19.20 21.93
C SER A 149 32.30 18.04 21.66
N GLU A 150 32.25 16.99 22.47
CA GLU A 150 33.06 15.79 22.29
C GLU A 150 32.53 14.96 21.12
N LEU A 151 33.45 14.22 20.46
CA LEU A 151 33.16 13.26 19.43
C LEU A 151 33.68 11.88 19.87
N ILE A 152 32.77 10.91 20.04
CA ILE A 152 33.07 9.62 20.69
C ILE A 152 32.90 8.50 19.70
N TYR A 153 33.92 7.62 19.58
CA TYR A 153 33.80 6.40 18.79
C TYR A 153 32.98 5.35 19.51
N SER A 154 31.90 4.85 18.86
CA SER A 154 30.95 3.89 19.46
C SER A 154 31.07 2.46 18.93
N GLY A 155 32.12 2.17 18.14
CA GLY A 155 32.38 0.86 17.58
C GLY A 155 31.48 0.49 16.39
N GLN A 156 31.35 -0.81 16.15
CA GLN A 156 30.56 -1.37 15.06
C GLN A 156 29.13 -1.74 15.51
N LYS A 157 28.12 -1.39 14.71
CA LYS A 157 26.72 -1.73 14.98
C LYS A 157 25.96 -2.09 13.69
N LYS A 158 25.11 -3.10 13.76
CA LYS A 158 24.21 -3.43 12.64
C LYS A 158 23.22 -2.29 12.40
N ILE A 159 22.84 -2.03 11.14
CA ILE A 159 21.90 -0.97 10.75
C ILE A 159 20.57 -1.10 11.52
N SER A 160 20.06 -2.33 11.69
CA SER A 160 18.86 -2.62 12.48
C SER A 160 18.90 -2.17 13.95
N ARG A 161 20.10 -1.98 14.52
CA ARG A 161 20.32 -1.53 15.91
C ARG A 161 20.78 -0.07 16.02
N MET A 162 20.77 0.68 14.91
CA MET A 162 21.07 2.10 14.94
C MET A 162 19.99 2.86 15.72
N ARG A 163 20.42 3.91 16.43
CA ARG A 163 19.52 4.79 17.20
C ARG A 163 18.78 5.74 16.25
N PRO A 164 17.59 6.21 16.61
CA PRO A 164 17.00 7.39 15.98
C PRO A 164 17.99 8.56 15.91
N ARG A 165 17.80 9.49 15.02
CA ARG A 165 18.67 10.66 14.76
C ARG A 165 20.08 10.24 14.31
N SER A 166 20.19 9.13 13.58
CA SER A 166 21.45 8.65 12.99
C SER A 166 21.55 8.97 11.51
N ALA A 167 22.75 9.35 11.06
CA ALA A 167 23.10 9.43 9.65
C ALA A 167 23.99 8.24 9.27
N ILE A 168 23.60 7.49 8.23
CA ILE A 168 24.40 6.40 7.69
C ILE A 168 25.01 6.86 6.36
N VAL A 169 26.34 6.73 6.24
CA VAL A 169 27.09 7.28 5.11
C VAL A 169 27.56 6.14 4.20
N GLY A 170 27.09 6.20 2.94
CA GLY A 170 27.51 5.34 1.84
C GLY A 170 28.40 6.08 0.86
N PHE A 171 29.15 5.35 0.02
CA PHE A 171 30.08 5.95 -0.92
C PHE A 171 29.81 5.60 -2.40
N SER A 172 28.63 5.01 -2.67
CA SER A 172 28.04 4.89 -3.99
C SER A 172 26.52 5.11 -3.91
N VAL A 173 25.90 5.44 -5.02
CA VAL A 173 24.45 5.65 -5.13
C VAL A 173 23.72 4.38 -4.79
N GLU A 174 24.17 3.24 -5.32
CA GLU A 174 23.58 1.92 -5.08
C GLU A 174 23.62 1.55 -3.59
N ASN A 175 24.76 1.83 -2.92
CA ASN A 175 24.91 1.56 -1.48
C ASN A 175 23.97 2.44 -0.66
N VAL A 176 23.83 3.71 -1.00
CA VAL A 176 22.89 4.64 -0.34
C VAL A 176 21.46 4.15 -0.52
N TYR A 177 21.06 3.75 -1.73
CA TYR A 177 19.71 3.25 -1.98
C TYR A 177 19.43 1.91 -1.27
N ALA A 178 20.40 1.00 -1.27
CA ALA A 178 20.27 -0.27 -0.56
C ALA A 178 20.09 -0.09 0.96
N ILE A 179 20.86 0.84 1.56
CA ILE A 179 20.73 1.18 2.98
C ILE A 179 19.38 1.86 3.26
N ALA A 180 18.95 2.81 2.43
CA ALA A 180 17.69 3.50 2.59
C ALA A 180 16.50 2.53 2.49
N GLU A 181 16.54 1.59 1.54
CA GLU A 181 15.54 0.54 1.40
C GLU A 181 15.50 -0.40 2.62
N LEU A 182 16.68 -0.76 3.15
CA LEU A 182 16.77 -1.58 4.37
C LEU A 182 16.15 -0.86 5.56
N ILE A 183 16.44 0.44 5.71
CA ILE A 183 15.88 1.27 6.80
C ILE A 183 14.38 1.44 6.60
N ARG A 184 13.91 1.67 5.39
CA ARG A 184 12.48 1.74 5.10
C ARG A 184 11.77 0.49 5.60
N ARG A 185 12.29 -0.70 5.26
CA ARG A 185 11.71 -1.99 5.67
C ARG A 185 11.73 -2.25 7.18
N GLN A 186 12.68 -1.66 7.93
CA GLN A 186 12.90 -1.98 9.35
C GLN A 186 12.51 -0.86 10.31
N LYS A 187 12.45 0.38 9.83
CA LYS A 187 12.37 1.59 10.66
C LYS A 187 11.40 2.64 10.12
N GLY A 188 10.62 2.33 9.08
CA GLY A 188 9.63 3.22 8.51
C GLY A 188 10.14 4.20 7.46
N GLY A 189 11.46 4.44 7.37
CA GLY A 189 12.02 5.25 6.29
C GLY A 189 13.26 6.03 6.65
N ALA A 190 13.89 6.58 5.60
CA ALA A 190 15.04 7.44 5.71
C ALA A 190 15.01 8.55 4.66
N ALA A 191 15.42 9.74 5.04
CA ALA A 191 15.75 10.80 4.09
C ALA A 191 17.06 10.47 3.37
N VAL A 192 17.15 10.79 2.07
CA VAL A 192 18.31 10.48 1.24
C VAL A 192 18.99 11.78 0.80
N VAL A 193 20.30 11.90 1.07
CA VAL A 193 21.11 13.08 0.73
C VAL A 193 22.36 12.67 -0.04
N MET A 194 22.45 13.09 -1.29
CA MET A 194 23.59 12.81 -2.18
C MET A 194 24.13 14.09 -2.80
N GLY A 195 25.40 14.05 -3.20
CA GLY A 195 26.06 15.17 -3.89
C GLY A 195 25.41 15.55 -5.21
N ALA A 196 24.86 14.57 -5.93
CA ALA A 196 24.21 14.76 -7.21
C ALA A 196 22.84 15.44 -7.14
N LEU A 197 22.18 15.48 -5.94
CA LEU A 197 20.88 16.11 -5.77
C LEU A 197 20.97 17.63 -5.91
N SER A 198 19.93 18.24 -6.48
CA SER A 198 19.76 19.68 -6.48
C SER A 198 19.68 20.24 -5.04
N PRO A 199 20.02 21.52 -4.81
CA PRO A 199 19.88 22.14 -3.52
C PRO A 199 18.45 22.04 -2.97
N ARG A 200 17.45 22.21 -3.83
CA ARG A 200 16.04 22.18 -3.47
C ARG A 200 15.62 20.78 -2.98
N THR A 201 15.92 19.73 -3.75
CA THR A 201 15.65 18.33 -3.36
C THR A 201 16.38 17.97 -2.05
N ARG A 202 17.66 18.39 -1.94
CA ARG A 202 18.48 18.12 -0.75
C ARG A 202 17.92 18.79 0.49
N ASN A 203 17.51 20.07 0.40
CA ASN A 203 16.90 20.78 1.51
C ASN A 203 15.57 20.17 1.91
N ALA A 204 14.74 19.74 0.98
CA ALA A 204 13.49 19.06 1.24
C ALA A 204 13.70 17.72 1.98
N GLN A 205 14.68 16.90 1.56
CA GLN A 205 15.05 15.68 2.27
C GLN A 205 15.60 15.95 3.68
N VAL A 206 16.42 16.98 3.83
CA VAL A 206 16.94 17.42 5.14
C VAL A 206 15.82 17.90 6.04
N ALA A 207 14.87 18.67 5.51
CA ALA A 207 13.72 19.16 6.26
C ALA A 207 12.86 18.01 6.82
N MET A 208 12.59 16.96 6.02
CA MET A 208 11.89 15.75 6.49
C MET A 208 12.59 15.11 7.69
N TYR A 209 13.92 15.01 7.64
CA TYR A 209 14.70 14.48 8.76
C TYR A 209 14.68 15.42 9.97
N GLN A 210 14.84 16.73 9.79
CA GLN A 210 14.84 17.72 10.88
C GLN A 210 13.48 17.83 11.56
N ASN A 211 12.40 17.84 10.78
CA ASN A 211 11.02 17.87 11.27
C ASN A 211 10.61 16.54 11.95
N GLY A 212 11.46 15.51 11.84
CA GLY A 212 11.21 14.22 12.45
C GLY A 212 10.18 13.36 11.70
N GLU A 213 9.90 13.66 10.43
CA GLU A 213 9.07 12.79 9.59
C GLU A 213 9.75 11.43 9.40
N VAL A 214 11.08 11.43 9.40
CA VAL A 214 11.92 10.24 9.43
C VAL A 214 13.04 10.40 10.48
N ASP A 215 13.41 9.29 11.13
CA ASP A 215 14.44 9.26 12.18
C ASP A 215 15.86 9.06 11.66
N TYR A 216 15.99 8.66 10.39
CA TYR A 216 17.25 8.27 9.78
C TYR A 216 17.55 9.10 8.54
N LEU A 217 18.83 9.38 8.36
CA LEU A 217 19.38 10.00 7.16
C LEU A 217 20.36 9.04 6.51
N VAL A 218 20.25 8.79 5.22
CA VAL A 218 21.25 8.06 4.45
C VAL A 218 21.88 9.02 3.47
N ALA A 219 23.21 9.15 3.52
CA ALA A 219 23.88 10.15 2.74
C ALA A 219 25.17 9.65 2.10
N THR A 220 25.66 10.35 1.09
CA THR A 220 27.05 10.25 0.64
C THR A 220 27.97 11.12 1.53
N ASP A 221 29.25 11.14 1.25
CA ASP A 221 30.23 12.05 1.87
C ASP A 221 29.85 13.55 1.73
N ALA A 222 28.88 13.87 0.87
CA ALA A 222 28.29 15.20 0.76
C ALA A 222 27.70 15.73 2.09
N ILE A 223 27.36 14.85 3.03
CA ILE A 223 26.93 15.25 4.38
C ILE A 223 28.04 16.02 5.12
N GLY A 224 29.30 15.70 4.85
CA GLY A 224 30.47 16.32 5.48
C GLY A 224 30.60 17.80 5.17
N MET A 225 29.99 18.29 4.09
CA MET A 225 30.08 19.68 3.65
C MET A 225 28.69 20.29 3.41
N GLY A 226 28.49 21.51 3.87
CA GLY A 226 27.37 22.36 3.46
C GLY A 226 25.99 22.00 3.97
N LEU A 227 25.85 21.14 4.98
CA LEU A 227 24.57 20.82 5.59
C LEU A 227 24.57 21.15 7.08
N ASN A 228 23.59 21.93 7.49
CA ASN A 228 23.38 22.25 8.89
C ASN A 228 22.40 21.22 9.48
N LEU A 229 22.92 20.08 9.92
CA LEU A 229 22.16 18.93 10.39
C LEU A 229 22.29 18.75 11.91
N ASP A 230 21.18 18.37 12.54
CA ASP A 230 21.18 17.92 13.93
C ASP A 230 21.20 16.38 13.95
N VAL A 231 22.40 15.80 13.94
CA VAL A 231 22.66 14.38 13.91
C VAL A 231 23.34 13.95 15.20
N ASP A 232 22.82 12.93 15.88
CA ASP A 232 23.41 12.43 17.13
C ASP A 232 24.50 11.38 16.87
N HIS A 233 24.37 10.63 15.78
CA HIS A 233 25.27 9.54 15.44
C HIS A 233 25.55 9.48 13.94
N VAL A 234 26.82 9.31 13.57
CA VAL A 234 27.24 9.06 12.19
C VAL A 234 27.83 7.67 12.08
N ALA A 235 27.31 6.86 11.16
CA ALA A 235 27.79 5.51 10.90
C ALA A 235 28.31 5.37 9.44
N PHE A 236 29.52 4.87 9.28
CA PHE A 236 30.11 4.60 7.98
C PHE A 236 29.74 3.20 7.50
N SER A 237 29.18 3.09 6.29
CA SER A 237 28.87 1.78 5.70
C SER A 237 30.08 1.14 4.99
N ALA A 238 31.08 1.96 4.67
CA ALA A 238 32.37 1.53 4.11
C ALA A 238 33.44 2.52 4.56
N LEU A 239 34.73 2.12 4.47
CA LEU A 239 35.90 2.94 4.80
C LEU A 239 36.73 3.26 3.56
N SER A 240 36.19 2.98 2.36
CA SER A 240 36.83 3.26 1.09
C SER A 240 35.84 3.87 0.12
N LYS A 241 36.35 4.71 -0.79
CA LYS A 241 35.54 5.33 -1.84
C LYS A 241 36.27 5.28 -3.19
N PHE A 242 35.49 5.35 -4.27
CA PHE A 242 36.02 5.56 -5.62
C PHE A 242 36.34 7.06 -5.80
N ASP A 243 37.58 7.37 -6.22
CA ASP A 243 38.08 8.74 -6.40
C ASP A 243 38.01 9.25 -7.85
N GLY A 244 37.14 8.63 -8.66
CA GLY A 244 37.07 8.87 -10.12
C GLY A 244 38.02 8.00 -10.96
N ARG A 245 39.00 7.32 -10.31
CA ARG A 245 39.99 6.46 -11.00
C ARG A 245 40.17 5.11 -10.35
N ARG A 246 40.20 5.05 -9.00
CA ARG A 246 40.46 3.83 -8.25
C ARG A 246 39.72 3.86 -6.90
N MET A 247 39.49 2.67 -6.36
CA MET A 247 39.09 2.55 -4.97
C MET A 247 40.26 2.91 -4.05
N ARG A 248 40.02 3.79 -3.08
CA ARG A 248 41.01 4.16 -2.07
C ARG A 248 40.40 4.22 -0.68
N PRO A 249 41.16 3.95 0.38
CA PRO A 249 40.71 4.19 1.74
C PRO A 249 40.46 5.68 1.98
N LEU A 250 39.50 5.98 2.84
CA LEU A 250 39.23 7.33 3.31
C LEU A 250 40.34 7.75 4.28
N ALA A 251 40.83 8.96 4.10
CA ALA A 251 41.81 9.52 5.02
C ALA A 251 41.14 9.89 6.36
N PRO A 252 41.86 9.85 7.49
CA PRO A 252 41.28 10.19 8.81
C PRO A 252 40.66 11.58 8.87
N ASN A 253 41.18 12.57 8.17
CA ASN A 253 40.59 13.90 8.07
C ASN A 253 39.29 13.92 7.26
N GLU A 254 39.11 13.10 6.23
CA GLU A 254 37.86 12.95 5.50
C GLU A 254 36.80 12.30 6.40
N LEU A 255 37.16 11.22 7.11
CA LEU A 255 36.29 10.59 8.08
C LEU A 255 35.88 11.55 9.19
N ALA A 256 36.82 12.36 9.70
CA ALA A 256 36.57 13.34 10.75
C ALA A 256 35.63 14.47 10.28
N GLN A 257 35.72 14.89 9.03
CA GLN A 257 34.83 15.90 8.44
C GLN A 257 33.38 15.41 8.39
N ILE A 258 33.19 14.13 8.06
CA ILE A 258 31.89 13.47 8.02
C ILE A 258 31.41 13.19 9.45
N ALA A 259 32.23 12.51 10.30
CA ALA A 259 31.91 12.20 11.69
C ALA A 259 31.62 13.44 12.51
N GLY A 260 32.30 14.53 12.19
CA GLY A 260 32.16 15.83 12.88
C GLY A 260 30.77 16.46 12.70
N ARG A 261 29.90 15.92 11.86
CA ARG A 261 28.47 16.30 11.79
C ARG A 261 27.65 15.73 12.94
N ALA A 262 28.16 14.71 13.64
CA ALA A 262 27.53 14.22 14.86
C ALA A 262 27.76 15.20 16.01
N GLY A 263 26.69 15.55 16.73
CA GLY A 263 26.70 16.54 17.82
C GLY A 263 26.68 17.99 17.33
N ARG A 264 25.87 18.80 17.93
CA ARG A 264 25.70 20.21 17.57
C ARG A 264 25.85 21.12 18.82
N GLY A 265 26.53 22.24 18.66
CA GLY A 265 26.80 23.14 19.78
C GLY A 265 27.57 22.39 20.89
N PHE A 266 26.99 22.31 22.06
CA PHE A 266 27.57 21.63 23.22
C PHE A 266 27.15 20.16 23.36
N LYS A 267 26.23 19.65 22.49
CA LYS A 267 25.78 18.26 22.54
C LYS A 267 26.86 17.36 21.96
N SER A 268 27.37 16.40 22.76
CA SER A 268 28.36 15.40 22.30
C SER A 268 27.77 14.51 21.22
N GLY A 269 28.58 14.25 20.18
CA GLY A 269 28.22 13.36 19.05
C GLY A 269 28.92 12.02 19.15
N THR A 270 28.34 11.01 18.50
CA THR A 270 28.97 9.70 18.39
C THR A 270 29.17 9.30 16.93
N PHE A 271 30.22 8.53 16.66
CA PHE A 271 30.42 7.96 15.33
C PHE A 271 30.82 6.50 15.43
N GLY A 272 30.68 5.77 14.34
CA GLY A 272 31.00 4.35 14.28
C GLY A 272 30.90 3.79 12.86
N VAL A 273 30.89 2.49 12.74
CA VAL A 273 30.74 1.79 11.46
C VAL A 273 29.52 0.88 11.49
N THR A 274 28.96 0.59 10.31
CA THR A 274 27.88 -0.40 10.20
C THR A 274 28.40 -1.82 10.39
N GLY A 275 27.47 -2.80 10.52
CA GLY A 275 27.84 -4.20 10.68
C GLY A 275 28.62 -4.81 9.49
N ASP A 276 28.51 -4.18 8.33
CA ASP A 276 29.11 -4.66 7.08
C ASP A 276 30.50 -4.06 6.82
N ALA A 277 30.85 -2.96 7.51
CA ALA A 277 32.16 -2.34 7.43
C ALA A 277 33.10 -2.87 8.52
N SER A 278 34.38 -2.98 8.21
CA SER A 278 35.41 -3.32 9.22
C SER A 278 35.46 -2.24 10.32
N PRO A 279 35.71 -2.62 11.59
CA PRO A 279 35.96 -1.63 12.64
C PRO A 279 37.07 -0.67 12.26
N LEU A 280 36.99 0.57 12.73
CA LEU A 280 38.09 1.52 12.58
C LEU A 280 39.30 1.05 13.43
N ASP A 281 40.48 1.24 12.89
CA ASP A 281 41.72 1.12 13.66
C ASP A 281 41.70 2.11 14.84
N ASP A 282 42.19 1.68 16.00
CA ASP A 282 42.18 2.50 17.20
C ASP A 282 42.98 3.79 17.07
N GLY A 283 44.06 3.77 16.25
CA GLY A 283 44.84 4.99 15.94
C GLY A 283 44.03 5.98 15.09
N VAL A 284 43.28 5.49 14.09
CA VAL A 284 42.38 6.30 13.27
C VAL A 284 41.23 6.86 14.13
N ALA A 285 40.61 6.00 14.95
CA ALA A 285 39.52 6.44 15.83
C ALA A 285 39.96 7.56 16.78
N ARG A 286 41.14 7.42 17.42
CA ARG A 286 41.75 8.45 18.28
C ARG A 286 42.07 9.71 17.47
N ALA A 287 42.68 9.59 16.30
CA ALA A 287 42.97 10.75 15.46
C ALA A 287 41.72 11.57 15.12
N ILE A 288 40.57 10.89 14.90
CA ILE A 288 39.30 11.55 14.65
C ILE A 288 38.76 12.24 15.92
N MET A 289 38.82 11.56 17.07
CA MET A 289 38.34 12.10 18.36
C MET A 289 39.19 13.31 18.81
N ASP A 290 40.53 13.22 18.70
CA ASP A 290 41.48 14.23 19.14
C ASP A 290 41.75 15.31 18.07
N HIS A 291 41.15 15.14 16.87
CA HIS A 291 41.38 16.02 15.72
C HIS A 291 42.83 16.21 15.33
N GLN A 292 43.63 15.13 15.39
CA GLN A 292 45.04 15.12 15.07
C GLN A 292 45.27 14.43 13.71
N PHE A 293 45.60 15.23 12.68
CA PHE A 293 45.77 14.72 11.31
C PHE A 293 47.12 15.12 10.76
N THR A 294 47.55 14.36 9.74
CA THR A 294 48.75 14.67 8.98
C THR A 294 48.62 16.06 8.32
N PRO A 295 49.61 16.96 8.51
CA PRO A 295 49.59 18.25 7.83
C PRO A 295 49.54 18.17 6.30
N GLN A 296 48.82 19.07 5.68
CA GLN A 296 48.82 19.26 4.23
C GLN A 296 50.05 20.06 3.82
N ASN A 297 51.03 19.36 3.24
CA ASN A 297 52.30 19.99 2.90
C ASN A 297 52.37 20.49 1.46
N LYS A 298 51.50 19.95 0.58
CA LYS A 298 51.48 20.30 -0.83
C LYS A 298 50.07 20.64 -1.30
N LEU A 299 49.96 21.75 -2.02
CA LEU A 299 48.70 22.31 -2.50
C LEU A 299 48.61 22.24 -4.03
N ASN A 300 47.42 21.98 -4.59
CA ASN A 300 47.21 22.00 -6.01
C ASN A 300 47.26 23.42 -6.53
N TRP A 301 48.02 23.66 -7.60
CA TRP A 301 48.20 24.97 -8.16
C TRP A 301 48.10 24.92 -9.70
N ARG A 302 47.54 25.96 -10.26
CA ARG A 302 47.50 26.23 -11.70
C ARG A 302 47.87 27.70 -11.95
N ASN A 303 48.59 27.96 -12.99
CA ASN A 303 49.01 29.31 -13.32
C ASN A 303 47.79 30.23 -13.57
N PRO A 304 47.60 31.30 -12.80
CA PRO A 304 46.52 32.26 -13.02
C PRO A 304 46.82 33.31 -14.11
N ALA A 305 48.08 33.51 -14.49
CA ALA A 305 48.51 34.49 -15.47
C ALA A 305 48.35 33.94 -16.88
N LEU A 306 47.09 33.83 -17.36
CA LEU A 306 46.74 33.26 -18.65
C LEU A 306 47.04 34.22 -19.80
N GLN A 307 47.63 33.71 -20.89
CA GLN A 307 47.91 34.43 -22.11
C GLN A 307 47.01 33.99 -23.25
N PHE A 308 46.23 34.90 -23.81
CA PHE A 308 45.19 34.64 -24.78
C PHE A 308 45.62 34.97 -26.22
N GLY A 309 46.94 35.03 -26.50
CA GLY A 309 47.46 35.35 -27.86
C GLY A 309 47.20 34.27 -28.89
N SER A 310 47.16 33.00 -28.48
CA SER A 310 46.74 31.85 -29.29
C SER A 310 46.27 30.71 -28.36
N ILE A 311 45.60 29.70 -28.91
CA ILE A 311 45.16 28.51 -28.15
C ILE A 311 46.36 27.78 -27.54
N ASP A 312 47.43 27.57 -28.34
CA ASP A 312 48.65 26.90 -27.86
C ASP A 312 49.32 27.68 -26.73
N ARG A 313 49.35 29.01 -26.80
CA ARG A 313 49.92 29.85 -25.78
C ARG A 313 49.11 29.78 -24.49
N LEU A 314 47.80 29.74 -24.63
CA LEU A 314 46.89 29.54 -23.48
C LEU A 314 47.14 28.18 -22.83
N ILE A 315 47.21 27.09 -23.60
CA ILE A 315 47.51 25.75 -23.08
C ILE A 315 48.87 25.74 -22.37
N GLN A 316 49.93 26.30 -22.99
CA GLN A 316 51.26 26.39 -22.36
C GLN A 316 51.20 27.12 -21.00
N THR A 317 50.48 28.26 -20.93
CA THR A 317 50.36 28.99 -19.66
C THR A 317 49.56 28.25 -18.60
N LEU A 318 48.51 27.49 -18.98
CA LEU A 318 47.75 26.65 -18.08
C LEU A 318 48.57 25.46 -17.55
N GLU A 319 49.51 24.97 -18.34
CA GLU A 319 50.34 23.82 -18.01
C GLU A 319 51.66 24.16 -17.31
N MET A 320 51.97 25.43 -17.09
CA MET A 320 53.18 25.84 -16.38
C MET A 320 53.28 25.19 -15.01
N PRO A 321 54.43 24.62 -14.64
CA PRO A 321 54.68 24.14 -13.29
C PRO A 321 54.84 25.34 -12.32
N PRO A 322 54.52 25.14 -11.05
CA PRO A 322 54.80 26.16 -10.02
C PRO A 322 56.31 26.24 -9.67
N ASP A 323 56.77 27.39 -9.26
CA ASP A 323 58.15 27.63 -8.81
C ASP A 323 58.35 27.30 -7.31
N ASN A 324 57.28 27.08 -6.54
CA ASN A 324 57.31 26.88 -5.10
C ASN A 324 57.17 25.40 -4.75
N GLU A 325 58.04 24.87 -3.89
CA GLU A 325 58.05 23.45 -3.48
C GLU A 325 56.78 23.00 -2.72
N ARG A 326 56.03 23.90 -2.14
CA ARG A 326 54.73 23.65 -1.49
C ARG A 326 53.59 23.52 -2.46
N LEU A 327 53.80 23.94 -3.70
CA LEU A 327 52.81 23.88 -4.75
C LEU A 327 53.16 22.74 -5.71
N PHE A 328 52.15 22.07 -6.24
CA PHE A 328 52.35 21.16 -7.36
C PHE A 328 51.29 21.41 -8.44
N LYS A 329 51.65 21.15 -9.67
CA LYS A 329 50.78 21.33 -10.83
C LYS A 329 49.47 20.56 -10.61
N ALA A 330 48.33 21.24 -10.65
CA ALA A 330 47.02 20.64 -10.59
C ALA A 330 46.84 19.60 -11.71
N ARG A 331 46.01 18.61 -11.43
CA ARG A 331 45.61 17.65 -12.51
C ARG A 331 44.92 18.38 -13.62
N GLU A 332 44.93 17.77 -14.80
CA GLU A 332 44.18 18.26 -15.95
C GLU A 332 42.67 18.24 -15.57
N ALA A 333 42.11 19.43 -15.51
CA ALA A 333 40.67 19.64 -15.23
C ALA A 333 39.88 19.58 -16.54
N ASP A 334 38.55 19.47 -16.42
CA ASP A 334 37.66 19.32 -17.59
C ASP A 334 37.77 20.52 -18.57
N ASP A 335 37.96 21.72 -18.05
CA ASP A 335 38.14 22.94 -18.86
C ASP A 335 39.37 22.88 -19.77
N LEU A 336 40.53 22.44 -19.27
CA LEU A 336 41.75 22.27 -20.04
C LEU A 336 41.61 21.12 -21.03
N ARG A 337 40.98 20.03 -20.64
CA ARG A 337 40.71 18.89 -21.51
C ARG A 337 39.79 19.27 -22.66
N ALA A 338 38.73 20.01 -22.38
CA ALA A 338 37.81 20.53 -23.38
C ALA A 338 38.53 21.46 -24.36
N LEU A 339 39.37 22.36 -23.83
CA LEU A 339 40.20 23.23 -24.68
C LEU A 339 41.12 22.45 -25.59
N LYS A 340 41.80 21.42 -25.10
CA LYS A 340 42.66 20.56 -25.93
C LYS A 340 41.88 19.79 -26.98
N ASN A 341 40.69 19.28 -26.64
CA ASN A 341 39.85 18.59 -27.60
C ASN A 341 39.36 19.51 -28.71
N LEU A 342 38.94 20.72 -28.37
CA LEU A 342 38.50 21.72 -29.36
C LEU A 342 39.66 22.32 -30.18
N ALA A 343 40.87 22.37 -29.64
CA ALA A 343 42.07 22.85 -30.34
C ALA A 343 42.49 21.97 -31.53
N VAL A 344 42.07 20.70 -31.55
CA VAL A 344 42.35 19.77 -32.68
C VAL A 344 41.44 20.07 -33.88
N ASP A 345 40.30 20.73 -33.66
CA ASP A 345 39.38 21.10 -34.72
C ASP A 345 39.94 22.28 -35.54
N ALA A 346 40.13 22.03 -36.83
CA ALA A 346 40.70 23.02 -37.76
C ALA A 346 39.82 24.26 -37.94
N GLU A 347 38.49 24.10 -37.87
CA GLU A 347 37.57 25.22 -38.00
C GLU A 347 37.62 26.14 -36.77
N ILE A 348 37.69 25.56 -35.57
CA ILE A 348 37.84 26.31 -34.32
C ILE A 348 39.18 27.01 -34.26
N ALA A 349 40.28 26.31 -34.64
CA ALA A 349 41.62 26.89 -34.71
C ALA A 349 41.70 28.07 -35.68
N ALA A 350 41.07 27.96 -36.86
CA ALA A 350 40.99 29.03 -37.84
C ALA A 350 40.18 30.27 -37.36
N ARG A 351 39.23 30.08 -36.47
CA ARG A 351 38.41 31.17 -35.88
C ARG A 351 39.07 31.87 -34.69
N CYS A 352 39.98 31.18 -34.03
CA CYS A 352 40.68 31.70 -32.82
C CYS A 352 42.00 32.35 -33.17
N THR A 353 41.99 33.34 -34.07
CA THR A 353 43.18 34.07 -34.55
C THR A 353 43.55 35.28 -33.68
N ASP A 354 42.66 35.74 -32.80
CA ASP A 354 42.86 36.89 -31.93
C ASP A 354 42.57 36.59 -30.44
N GLY A 355 43.03 37.45 -29.58
CA GLY A 355 42.88 37.29 -28.13
C GLY A 355 41.45 37.23 -27.63
N PRO A 356 40.52 38.06 -28.14
CA PRO A 356 39.10 37.99 -27.78
C PRO A 356 38.46 36.64 -28.10
N SER A 357 38.73 36.08 -29.33
CA SER A 357 38.19 34.77 -29.74
C SER A 357 38.77 33.63 -28.93
N VAL A 358 40.05 33.63 -28.60
CA VAL A 358 40.67 32.65 -27.68
C VAL A 358 40.07 32.74 -26.27
N ARG A 359 39.81 33.96 -25.81
CA ARG A 359 39.19 34.16 -24.51
C ARG A 359 37.76 33.65 -24.50
N LEU A 360 36.98 33.91 -25.54
CA LEU A 360 35.63 33.38 -25.68
C LEU A 360 35.65 31.85 -25.71
N LEU A 361 36.56 31.22 -26.46
CA LEU A 361 36.69 29.76 -26.44
C LEU A 361 37.01 29.23 -25.04
N TRP A 362 37.93 29.90 -24.33
CA TRP A 362 38.22 29.53 -22.94
C TRP A 362 37.02 29.66 -22.03
N ASP A 363 36.25 30.75 -22.14
CA ASP A 363 35.05 30.94 -21.32
C ASP A 363 33.99 29.86 -21.59
N VAL A 364 33.88 29.38 -22.84
CA VAL A 364 33.02 28.24 -23.22
C VAL A 364 33.55 26.93 -22.64
N CYS A 365 34.86 26.67 -22.74
CA CYS A 365 35.49 25.48 -22.16
C CYS A 365 35.32 25.34 -20.65
N ARG A 366 35.09 26.46 -19.97
CA ARG A 366 34.80 26.48 -18.51
C ARG A 366 33.39 26.02 -18.13
N ILE A 367 32.50 25.69 -19.09
CA ILE A 367 31.23 25.05 -18.80
C ILE A 367 31.51 23.63 -18.29
N PRO A 368 31.12 23.29 -17.04
CA PRO A 368 31.37 21.95 -16.52
C PRO A 368 30.56 20.87 -17.23
N ASP A 369 31.11 19.67 -17.35
CA ASP A 369 30.39 18.52 -17.87
C ASP A 369 29.46 17.94 -16.82
N PHE A 370 28.31 18.59 -16.61
CA PHE A 370 27.26 18.11 -15.68
C PHE A 370 26.60 16.82 -16.20
N ARG A 371 26.61 16.54 -17.48
CA ARG A 371 25.93 15.41 -18.10
C ARG A 371 26.70 14.12 -17.90
N GLY A 372 28.03 14.18 -17.91
CA GLY A 372 28.90 13.02 -17.68
C GLY A 372 28.70 11.87 -18.67
N ILE A 373 28.29 12.16 -19.94
CA ILE A 373 28.00 11.09 -20.91
C ILE A 373 29.33 10.65 -21.54
N SER A 374 29.98 11.57 -22.23
CA SER A 374 31.31 11.38 -22.78
C SER A 374 32.02 12.72 -23.06
N HIS A 375 33.35 12.73 -23.00
CA HIS A 375 34.11 13.94 -23.31
C HIS A 375 33.91 14.43 -24.75
N ALA A 376 33.66 13.53 -25.71
CA ALA A 376 33.37 13.89 -27.10
C ALA A 376 32.04 14.62 -27.26
N GLU A 377 30.97 14.12 -26.59
CA GLU A 377 29.66 14.78 -26.61
C GLU A 377 29.67 16.13 -25.89
N HIS A 378 30.48 16.25 -24.83
CA HIS A 378 30.66 17.53 -24.15
C HIS A 378 31.37 18.51 -25.08
N ALA A 379 32.49 18.09 -25.74
CA ALA A 379 33.21 18.91 -26.71
C ALA A 379 32.31 19.37 -27.85
N SER A 380 31.50 18.48 -28.44
CA SER A 380 30.56 18.85 -29.52
C SER A 380 29.50 19.87 -29.05
N LEU A 381 29.02 19.77 -27.80
CA LEU A 381 28.14 20.80 -27.25
C LEU A 381 28.85 22.16 -27.11
N LEU A 382 30.10 22.15 -26.60
CA LEU A 382 30.90 23.36 -26.42
C LEU A 382 31.21 24.01 -27.77
N GLU A 383 31.55 23.23 -28.80
CA GLU A 383 31.73 23.68 -30.16
C GLU A 383 30.50 24.42 -30.69
N GLN A 384 29.31 23.84 -30.56
CA GLN A 384 28.07 24.49 -30.99
C GLN A 384 27.85 25.83 -30.27
N ILE A 385 28.08 25.87 -28.97
CA ILE A 385 27.92 27.09 -28.15
C ILE A 385 28.94 28.13 -28.59
N PHE A 386 30.22 27.73 -28.78
CA PHE A 386 31.27 28.62 -29.28
C PHE A 386 30.92 29.20 -30.64
N ASN A 387 30.48 28.38 -31.59
CA ASN A 387 30.09 28.78 -32.92
C ASN A 387 28.96 29.83 -32.91
N PHE A 388 27.94 29.65 -32.08
CA PHE A 388 26.87 30.63 -31.92
C PHE A 388 27.39 31.96 -31.34
N LEU A 389 28.18 31.90 -30.29
CA LEU A 389 28.71 33.09 -29.62
C LEU A 389 29.70 33.85 -30.51
N HIS A 390 30.58 33.14 -31.21
CA HIS A 390 31.54 33.75 -32.09
C HIS A 390 30.91 34.38 -33.35
N GLN A 391 29.90 33.73 -33.96
CA GLN A 391 29.31 34.20 -35.20
C GLN A 391 28.20 35.23 -34.99
N ARG A 392 27.39 35.06 -33.92
CA ARG A 392 26.19 35.85 -33.71
C ARG A 392 26.24 36.71 -32.46
N GLY A 393 27.24 36.54 -31.61
CA GLY A 393 27.34 37.21 -30.31
C GLY A 393 26.41 36.64 -29.21
N SER A 394 25.43 35.81 -29.59
CA SER A 394 24.52 35.15 -28.65
C SER A 394 24.04 33.79 -29.13
N ILE A 395 23.60 32.97 -28.21
CA ILE A 395 22.96 31.65 -28.47
C ILE A 395 21.54 31.90 -29.01
N PRO A 396 21.12 31.26 -30.14
CA PRO A 396 19.76 31.42 -30.66
C PRO A 396 18.71 30.92 -29.70
N ASP A 397 17.68 31.76 -29.48
CA ASP A 397 16.58 31.46 -28.54
C ASP A 397 15.83 30.18 -28.91
N ASP A 398 15.53 29.97 -30.21
CA ASP A 398 14.86 28.73 -30.66
C ASP A 398 15.66 27.47 -30.39
N TRP A 399 17.00 27.56 -30.47
CA TRP A 399 17.86 26.41 -30.18
C TRP A 399 17.88 26.11 -28.68
N LEU A 400 18.00 27.14 -27.84
CA LEU A 400 18.02 27.03 -26.40
C LEU A 400 16.64 26.50 -25.89
N ALA A 401 15.54 27.02 -26.44
CA ALA A 401 14.20 26.54 -26.14
C ALA A 401 14.04 25.03 -26.39
N ARG A 402 14.53 24.56 -27.56
CA ARG A 402 14.49 23.13 -27.89
C ARG A 402 15.29 22.28 -26.90
N GLN A 403 16.47 22.75 -26.46
CA GLN A 403 17.29 22.02 -25.49
C GLN A 403 16.59 21.93 -24.13
N ILE A 404 16.03 23.02 -23.62
CA ILE A 404 15.33 23.06 -22.33
C ILE A 404 14.06 22.21 -22.39
N LYS A 405 13.24 22.35 -23.46
CA LYS A 405 11.99 21.59 -23.63
C LYS A 405 12.19 20.07 -23.66
N ARG A 406 13.30 19.58 -24.23
CA ARG A 406 13.62 18.15 -24.24
C ARG A 406 13.85 17.57 -22.84
N ILE A 407 14.28 18.41 -21.91
CA ILE A 407 14.60 18.03 -20.52
C ILE A 407 13.38 18.17 -19.63
N ASP A 408 12.45 19.06 -19.97
CA ASP A 408 11.27 19.39 -19.16
C ASP A 408 10.22 18.27 -19.17
N ARG A 409 10.52 17.19 -18.47
CA ARG A 409 9.67 16.01 -18.32
C ARG A 409 9.82 15.46 -16.90
N THR A 410 8.74 15.39 -16.14
CA THR A 410 8.70 14.92 -14.75
C THR A 410 8.38 13.44 -14.60
N ASP A 411 8.13 12.74 -15.72
CA ASP A 411 7.92 11.30 -15.76
C ASP A 411 9.23 10.52 -15.56
N GLY A 412 9.12 9.26 -15.16
CA GLY A 412 10.23 8.33 -14.99
C GLY A 412 10.62 8.05 -13.54
N ASP A 413 11.68 7.28 -13.42
CA ASP A 413 12.27 6.87 -12.15
C ASP A 413 13.29 7.91 -11.60
N ILE A 414 13.84 7.60 -10.44
CA ILE A 414 14.82 8.46 -9.75
C ILE A 414 16.05 8.72 -10.63
N ASP A 415 16.50 7.70 -11.40
CA ASP A 415 17.71 7.82 -12.22
C ASP A 415 17.45 8.68 -13.45
N ALA A 416 16.27 8.54 -14.08
CA ALA A 416 15.87 9.39 -15.20
C ALA A 416 15.74 10.87 -14.80
N LEU A 417 15.12 11.15 -13.65
CA LEU A 417 14.99 12.49 -13.11
C LEU A 417 16.35 13.08 -12.71
N SER A 418 17.23 12.28 -12.09
CA SER A 418 18.60 12.69 -11.74
C SER A 418 19.42 13.06 -12.96
N LYS A 419 19.32 12.28 -14.05
CA LYS A 419 19.97 12.60 -15.33
C LYS A 419 19.44 13.89 -15.93
N ARG A 420 18.13 14.11 -15.95
CA ARG A 420 17.53 15.36 -16.45
C ARG A 420 17.96 16.56 -15.61
N LEU A 421 18.05 16.40 -14.27
CA LEU A 421 18.59 17.45 -13.41
C LEU A 421 20.06 17.75 -13.69
N ALA A 422 20.87 16.76 -13.99
CA ALA A 422 22.23 16.98 -14.44
C ALA A 422 22.27 17.73 -15.77
N PHE A 423 21.37 17.42 -16.69
CA PHE A 423 21.30 18.05 -18.03
C PHE A 423 20.81 19.49 -17.95
N ILE A 424 19.79 19.80 -17.15
CA ILE A 424 19.28 21.17 -17.03
C ILE A 424 20.34 22.10 -16.41
N ARG A 425 21.21 21.61 -15.51
CA ARG A 425 22.28 22.39 -14.89
C ARG A 425 23.25 23.01 -15.93
N THR A 426 23.50 22.34 -17.04
CA THR A 426 24.28 22.92 -18.14
C THR A 426 23.62 24.20 -18.66
N TRP A 427 22.33 24.18 -18.87
CA TRP A 427 21.57 25.34 -19.36
C TRP A 427 21.40 26.40 -18.29
N THR A 428 21.14 26.02 -17.03
CA THR A 428 21.16 26.95 -15.91
C THR A 428 22.50 27.70 -15.82
N TYR A 429 23.64 27.00 -16.01
CA TYR A 429 24.95 27.61 -16.02
C TYR A 429 25.15 28.57 -17.22
N VAL A 430 24.78 28.14 -18.43
CA VAL A 430 24.89 28.92 -19.65
C VAL A 430 24.09 30.20 -19.60
N THR A 431 22.83 30.13 -19.12
CA THR A 431 21.95 31.30 -19.02
C THR A 431 22.37 32.31 -17.95
N GLN A 432 23.23 31.92 -17.00
CA GLN A 432 23.79 32.86 -16.01
C GLN A 432 24.94 33.70 -16.57
N ARG A 433 25.48 33.34 -17.75
CA ARG A 433 26.57 34.08 -18.36
C ARG A 433 26.05 35.34 -19.03
N LYS A 434 26.69 36.46 -18.70
CA LYS A 434 26.34 37.78 -19.27
C LYS A 434 26.62 37.83 -20.76
N GLY A 435 25.64 38.25 -21.54
CA GLY A 435 25.74 38.44 -22.98
C GLY A 435 25.70 37.17 -23.82
N TRP A 436 25.39 35.99 -23.20
CA TRP A 436 25.34 34.74 -23.96
C TRP A 436 23.93 34.43 -24.52
N THR A 437 22.91 35.02 -23.99
CA THR A 437 21.51 34.85 -24.44
C THR A 437 20.90 36.21 -24.76
N GLY A 438 19.91 36.24 -25.65
CA GLY A 438 19.23 37.48 -26.07
C GLY A 438 18.47 38.13 -24.92
N ASP A 439 17.59 37.41 -24.27
CA ASP A 439 16.90 37.82 -23.04
C ASP A 439 17.43 37.01 -21.84
N GLU A 440 18.42 37.56 -21.16
CA GLU A 440 19.03 36.92 -20.00
C GLU A 440 18.03 36.64 -18.87
N SER A 441 17.06 37.52 -18.68
CA SER A 441 16.08 37.39 -17.57
C SER A 441 15.10 36.26 -17.82
N HIS A 442 14.61 36.18 -19.04
CA HIS A 442 13.69 35.13 -19.48
C HIS A 442 14.34 33.75 -19.36
N TRP A 443 15.50 33.57 -19.97
CA TRP A 443 16.17 32.26 -20.02
C TRP A 443 16.68 31.78 -18.66
N ARG A 444 17.11 32.69 -17.78
CA ARG A 444 17.40 32.33 -16.38
C ARG A 444 16.16 31.83 -15.64
N HIS A 445 15.02 32.48 -15.87
CA HIS A 445 13.75 32.09 -15.25
C HIS A 445 13.31 30.71 -15.77
N GLU A 446 13.25 30.52 -17.08
CA GLU A 446 12.85 29.25 -17.71
C GLU A 446 13.70 28.07 -17.27
N ALA A 447 15.03 28.18 -17.32
CA ALA A 447 15.93 27.12 -16.89
C ALA A 447 15.71 26.77 -15.40
N ARG A 448 15.47 27.78 -14.56
CA ARG A 448 15.21 27.59 -13.13
C ARG A 448 13.87 26.93 -12.86
N VAL A 449 12.81 27.34 -13.56
CA VAL A 449 11.48 26.73 -13.41
C VAL A 449 11.53 25.23 -13.76
N VAL A 450 12.25 24.85 -14.82
CA VAL A 450 12.44 23.44 -15.18
C VAL A 450 13.26 22.70 -14.11
N GLU A 451 14.37 23.30 -13.61
CA GLU A 451 15.18 22.71 -12.54
C GLU A 451 14.34 22.50 -11.27
N ASP A 452 13.50 23.47 -10.92
CA ASP A 452 12.64 23.40 -9.72
C ASP A 452 11.57 22.28 -9.87
N ARG A 453 10.90 22.18 -11.03
CA ARG A 453 9.92 21.11 -11.29
C ARG A 453 10.54 19.71 -11.25
N LEU A 454 11.69 19.54 -11.86
CA LEU A 454 12.44 18.28 -11.83
C LEU A 454 12.91 17.93 -10.40
N SER A 455 13.28 18.95 -9.63
CA SER A 455 13.73 18.81 -8.24
C SER A 455 12.58 18.36 -7.33
N ASP A 456 11.39 18.92 -7.52
CA ASP A 456 10.18 18.54 -6.76
C ASP A 456 9.75 17.11 -7.14
N ALA A 457 9.73 16.79 -8.43
CA ALA A 457 9.42 15.43 -8.90
C ALA A 457 10.42 14.40 -8.34
N LEU A 458 11.71 14.72 -8.31
CA LEU A 458 12.74 13.84 -7.75
C LEU A 458 12.54 13.67 -6.23
N HIS A 459 12.24 14.76 -5.51
CA HIS A 459 11.94 14.69 -4.07
C HIS A 459 10.77 13.76 -3.80
N GLU A 460 9.69 13.88 -4.57
CA GLU A 460 8.52 13.02 -4.44
C GLU A 460 8.86 11.55 -4.69
N ARG A 461 9.61 11.24 -5.76
CA ARG A 461 10.03 9.86 -6.07
C ARG A 461 10.94 9.26 -4.99
N LEU A 462 11.88 10.04 -4.45
CA LEU A 462 12.72 9.63 -3.33
C LEU A 462 11.88 9.33 -2.08
N THR A 463 10.90 10.20 -1.79
CA THR A 463 9.99 10.02 -0.66
C THR A 463 9.11 8.77 -0.83
N GLN A 464 8.50 8.59 -2.01
CA GLN A 464 7.70 7.40 -2.31
C GLN A 464 8.51 6.10 -2.19
N ARG A 465 9.78 6.13 -2.61
CA ARG A 465 10.63 4.94 -2.58
C ARG A 465 11.20 4.62 -1.20
N PHE A 466 11.61 5.63 -0.43
CA PHE A 466 12.41 5.42 0.79
C PHE A 466 11.71 5.78 2.09
N VAL A 467 10.49 6.28 2.05
CA VAL A 467 9.71 6.64 3.23
C VAL A 467 8.37 5.92 3.23
N ASP A 468 8.12 5.17 4.28
CA ASP A 468 6.79 4.66 4.58
C ASP A 468 6.18 5.55 5.66
N ARG A 469 5.34 6.50 5.21
CA ARG A 469 4.70 7.48 6.09
C ARG A 469 3.87 6.82 7.18
N ARG A 470 3.14 5.74 6.83
CA ARG A 470 2.31 4.99 7.78
C ARG A 470 3.15 4.46 8.93
N THR A 471 4.19 3.71 8.58
CA THR A 471 5.08 3.10 9.58
C THR A 471 5.83 4.13 10.40
N SER A 472 6.32 5.22 9.80
CA SER A 472 7.09 6.24 10.52
C SER A 472 6.24 7.04 11.51
N VAL A 473 5.01 7.42 11.15
CA VAL A 473 4.08 8.13 12.05
C VAL A 473 3.68 7.24 13.23
N LEU A 474 3.29 5.99 12.94
CA LEU A 474 2.83 5.06 13.98
C LEU A 474 3.96 4.66 14.95
N LEU A 475 5.17 4.37 14.44
CA LEU A 475 6.33 4.05 15.30
C LEU A 475 6.75 5.23 16.17
N ARG A 476 6.67 6.45 15.66
CA ARG A 476 6.99 7.67 16.42
C ARG A 476 6.02 7.85 17.58
N ARG A 477 4.71 7.74 17.34
CA ARG A 477 3.66 7.88 18.39
C ARG A 477 3.73 6.77 19.43
N LEU A 478 3.99 5.52 18.99
CA LEU A 478 4.26 4.42 19.92
C LEU A 478 5.47 4.68 20.84
N GLY A 479 6.53 5.31 20.29
CA GLY A 479 7.71 5.68 21.06
C GLY A 479 7.47 6.78 22.11
N GLN A 480 6.52 7.68 21.84
CA GLN A 480 6.14 8.79 22.73
C GLN A 480 5.11 8.39 23.80
N LYS A 481 4.55 7.16 23.74
CA LYS A 481 3.45 6.67 24.62
C LYS A 481 2.23 7.60 24.64
N GLU A 482 2.01 8.34 23.58
CA GLU A 482 0.82 9.16 23.41
C GLU A 482 -0.38 8.29 22.99
N ALA A 483 -1.58 8.69 23.45
CA ALA A 483 -2.82 8.04 23.02
C ALA A 483 -3.03 8.31 21.52
N MET A 484 -3.10 7.23 20.73
CA MET A 484 -3.38 7.33 19.29
C MET A 484 -4.88 7.43 19.06
N VAL A 485 -5.27 8.29 18.13
CA VAL A 485 -6.66 8.45 17.72
C VAL A 485 -6.91 7.59 16.48
N ALA A 486 -7.85 6.65 16.61
CA ALA A 486 -8.33 5.86 15.49
C ALA A 486 -9.72 6.37 15.07
N GLU A 487 -9.90 6.57 13.78
CA GLU A 487 -11.18 6.91 13.17
C GLU A 487 -11.62 5.76 12.27
N VAL A 488 -12.92 5.49 12.28
CA VAL A 488 -13.55 4.47 11.42
C VAL A 488 -14.65 5.15 10.63
N ASN A 489 -14.51 5.17 9.29
CA ASN A 489 -15.54 5.77 8.43
C ASN A 489 -16.73 4.81 8.25
N GLU A 490 -17.77 5.26 7.54
CA GLU A 490 -18.99 4.48 7.29
C GLU A 490 -18.73 3.21 6.47
N THR A 491 -17.69 3.17 5.66
CA THR A 491 -17.30 2.01 4.85
C THR A 491 -16.43 1.01 5.63
N GLY A 492 -16.16 1.31 6.91
CA GLY A 492 -15.34 0.49 7.80
C GLY A 492 -13.83 0.66 7.59
N GLU A 493 -13.38 1.65 6.81
CA GLU A 493 -11.97 1.96 6.68
C GLU A 493 -11.46 2.62 7.96
N VAL A 494 -10.31 2.14 8.41
CA VAL A 494 -9.67 2.57 9.65
C VAL A 494 -8.48 3.45 9.33
N THR A 495 -8.49 4.66 9.84
CA THR A 495 -7.34 5.55 9.86
C THR A 495 -6.86 5.72 11.29
N VAL A 496 -5.55 5.72 11.48
CA VAL A 496 -4.89 6.06 12.76
C VAL A 496 -3.99 7.24 12.51
N GLU A 497 -4.23 8.34 13.22
CA GLU A 497 -3.53 9.63 13.00
C GLU A 497 -3.63 10.13 11.55
N GLY A 498 -4.77 9.88 10.89
CA GLY A 498 -5.00 10.27 9.50
C GLY A 498 -4.44 9.31 8.44
N GLU A 499 -3.65 8.30 8.84
CA GLU A 499 -3.08 7.30 7.92
C GLU A 499 -3.96 6.05 7.86
N PHE A 500 -4.30 5.60 6.66
CA PHE A 500 -5.09 4.38 6.46
C PHE A 500 -4.28 3.15 6.88
N VAL A 501 -4.83 2.35 7.80
CA VAL A 501 -4.17 1.16 8.36
C VAL A 501 -4.87 -0.16 8.04
N GLY A 502 -6.12 -0.11 7.61
CA GLY A 502 -6.89 -1.30 7.29
C GLY A 502 -8.39 -1.07 7.31
N LYS A 503 -9.13 -2.17 7.40
CA LYS A 503 -10.60 -2.14 7.40
C LYS A 503 -11.17 -2.92 8.60
N LEU A 504 -12.19 -2.36 9.22
CA LEU A 504 -12.96 -3.00 10.27
C LEU A 504 -14.19 -3.68 9.66
N ASP A 505 -14.15 -5.02 9.58
CA ASP A 505 -15.25 -5.85 9.09
C ASP A 505 -15.99 -6.46 10.28
N GLY A 506 -17.19 -5.97 10.55
CA GLY A 506 -17.92 -6.29 11.78
C GLY A 506 -17.12 -5.86 13.02
N PHE A 507 -16.63 -6.83 13.78
CA PHE A 507 -15.79 -6.63 14.96
C PHE A 507 -14.40 -7.24 14.79
N ARG A 508 -13.95 -7.45 13.53
CA ARG A 508 -12.62 -7.94 13.18
C ARG A 508 -11.86 -6.89 12.38
N PHE A 509 -10.68 -6.55 12.83
CA PHE A 509 -9.78 -5.65 12.11
C PHE A 509 -8.95 -6.44 11.10
N ARG A 510 -9.09 -6.08 9.82
CA ARG A 510 -8.26 -6.57 8.73
C ARG A 510 -7.25 -5.51 8.37
N GLN A 511 -6.00 -5.74 8.76
CA GLN A 511 -4.91 -4.87 8.40
C GLN A 511 -4.66 -4.90 6.90
N ASP A 512 -4.39 -3.75 6.30
CA ASP A 512 -3.87 -3.65 4.95
C ASP A 512 -2.45 -4.22 4.92
N LYS A 513 -2.17 -5.12 3.98
CA LYS A 513 -0.87 -5.82 3.92
C LYS A 513 0.23 -4.84 3.54
N GLY A 514 1.05 -4.46 4.50
CA GLY A 514 2.28 -3.71 4.32
C GLY A 514 3.46 -4.60 3.90
N ALA A 515 4.61 -3.98 3.64
CA ALA A 515 5.77 -4.63 3.03
C ALA A 515 6.63 -5.55 3.94
N GLY A 516 6.27 -5.79 5.24
CA GLY A 516 7.13 -6.58 6.15
C GLY A 516 6.43 -7.26 7.31
N VAL A 517 6.73 -8.56 7.54
CA VAL A 517 6.08 -9.43 8.56
C VAL A 517 6.31 -8.98 10.02
N ALA A 518 7.41 -8.29 10.32
CA ALA A 518 7.71 -7.82 11.68
C ALA A 518 7.02 -6.47 11.99
N GLU A 519 6.88 -5.63 10.97
CA GLU A 519 6.20 -4.35 11.02
C GLU A 519 4.70 -4.55 11.13
N ASP A 520 4.14 -5.51 10.40
CA ASP A 520 2.73 -5.87 10.45
C ASP A 520 2.25 -6.20 11.87
N LYS A 521 3.07 -6.87 12.68
CA LYS A 521 2.73 -7.17 14.07
C LYS A 521 2.68 -5.95 14.97
N THR A 522 3.60 -5.02 14.80
CA THR A 522 3.69 -3.80 15.63
C THR A 522 2.60 -2.80 15.26
N ILE A 523 2.38 -2.60 13.97
CA ILE A 523 1.29 -1.76 13.44
C ILE A 523 -0.06 -2.33 13.84
N LYS A 524 -0.24 -3.66 13.72
CA LYS A 524 -1.47 -4.33 14.13
C LYS A 524 -1.76 -4.14 15.62
N ALA A 525 -0.77 -4.33 16.48
CA ALA A 525 -0.94 -4.15 17.92
C ALA A 525 -1.28 -2.69 18.27
N ALA A 526 -0.62 -1.73 17.64
CA ALA A 526 -0.87 -0.31 17.83
C ALA A 526 -2.26 0.11 17.34
N SER A 527 -2.64 -0.34 16.14
CA SER A 527 -3.95 -0.04 15.56
C SER A 527 -5.08 -0.65 16.38
N LEU A 528 -4.91 -1.89 16.85
CA LEU A 528 -5.89 -2.54 17.72
C LEU A 528 -6.05 -1.82 19.06
N GLN A 529 -4.95 -1.34 19.65
CA GLN A 529 -5.01 -0.55 20.88
C GLN A 529 -5.74 0.77 20.68
N ALA A 530 -5.50 1.45 19.56
CA ALA A 530 -6.17 2.70 19.20
C ALA A 530 -7.65 2.48 18.88
N LEU A 531 -8.04 1.28 18.36
CA LEU A 531 -9.40 0.92 18.01
C LEU A 531 -10.27 0.50 19.20
N ALA A 532 -9.71 0.24 20.37
CA ALA A 532 -10.47 -0.23 21.53
C ALA A 532 -11.74 0.61 21.84
N PRO A 533 -11.70 1.97 21.84
CA PRO A 533 -12.89 2.79 22.02
C PRO A 533 -13.93 2.61 20.91
N GLN A 534 -13.47 2.43 19.67
CA GLN A 534 -14.34 2.26 18.50
C GLN A 534 -15.09 0.91 18.53
N PHE A 535 -14.48 -0.15 19.05
CA PHE A 535 -15.17 -1.42 19.28
C PHE A 535 -16.33 -1.28 20.25
N HIS A 536 -16.17 -0.53 21.34
CA HIS A 536 -17.23 -0.27 22.31
C HIS A 536 -18.39 0.51 21.68
N LEU A 537 -18.11 1.61 20.99
CA LEU A 537 -19.13 2.41 20.29
C LEU A 537 -19.88 1.58 19.25
N ARG A 538 -19.15 0.77 18.48
CA ARG A 538 -19.75 -0.11 17.47
C ARG A 538 -20.60 -1.21 18.09
N ALA A 539 -20.19 -1.76 19.24
CA ALA A 539 -20.96 -2.74 19.98
C ALA A 539 -22.26 -2.14 20.57
N ASP A 540 -22.21 -0.87 21.00
CA ASP A 540 -23.39 -0.14 21.45
C ASP A 540 -24.38 0.10 20.31
N ARG A 541 -23.90 0.52 19.16
CA ARG A 541 -24.73 0.65 17.95
C ARG A 541 -25.33 -0.70 17.54
N PHE A 542 -24.55 -1.77 17.51
CA PHE A 542 -25.03 -3.10 17.18
C PHE A 542 -26.06 -3.62 18.18
N TYR A 543 -25.85 -3.39 19.47
CA TYR A 543 -26.77 -3.82 20.49
C TYR A 543 -28.16 -3.18 20.35
N ASN A 544 -28.20 -1.91 19.91
CA ASN A 544 -29.42 -1.14 19.69
C ASN A 544 -29.98 -1.28 18.27
N ALA A 545 -29.27 -1.99 17.36
CA ALA A 545 -29.71 -2.17 15.99
C ALA A 545 -31.00 -2.98 15.90
N PRO A 546 -31.97 -2.63 15.02
CA PRO A 546 -33.17 -3.39 14.81
C PRO A 546 -32.89 -4.77 14.22
N ASP A 547 -33.77 -5.74 14.42
CA ASP A 547 -33.63 -7.10 13.89
C ASP A 547 -33.64 -7.16 12.35
N THR A 548 -34.08 -6.10 11.68
CA THR A 548 -34.06 -5.99 10.23
C THR A 548 -32.66 -5.81 9.65
N GLU A 549 -31.69 -5.34 10.46
CA GLU A 549 -30.29 -5.21 10.05
C GLU A 549 -29.51 -6.52 10.28
N ILE A 550 -30.09 -7.49 10.95
CA ILE A 550 -29.42 -8.76 11.28
C ILE A 550 -30.12 -9.90 10.51
N ASP A 551 -29.32 -10.72 9.84
CA ASP A 551 -29.81 -11.94 9.17
C ASP A 551 -28.85 -13.11 9.40
N PHE A 552 -29.28 -14.31 9.00
CA PHE A 552 -28.46 -15.51 9.02
C PHE A 552 -28.29 -16.07 7.61
N THR A 553 -27.12 -16.60 7.30
CA THR A 553 -26.83 -17.26 6.04
C THR A 553 -27.26 -18.72 6.07
N GLU A 554 -27.36 -19.36 4.91
CA GLU A 554 -27.68 -20.80 4.80
C GLU A 554 -26.61 -21.69 5.42
N GLN A 555 -25.38 -21.18 5.56
CA GLN A 555 -24.27 -21.85 6.23
C GLN A 555 -24.17 -21.52 7.72
N GLY A 556 -25.20 -20.93 8.31
CA GLY A 556 -25.28 -20.63 9.75
C GLY A 556 -24.48 -19.42 10.19
N GLY A 557 -23.93 -18.61 9.28
CA GLY A 557 -23.28 -17.33 9.59
C GLY A 557 -24.30 -16.28 10.02
N LEU A 558 -23.95 -15.45 11.00
CA LEU A 558 -24.77 -14.33 11.48
C LEU A 558 -24.18 -13.04 10.91
N MET A 559 -25.02 -12.27 10.21
CA MET A 559 -24.62 -11.07 9.47
C MET A 559 -25.25 -9.83 10.13
N TRP A 560 -24.51 -8.72 10.13
CA TRP A 560 -25.01 -7.38 10.42
C TRP A 560 -24.72 -6.50 9.21
N GLY A 561 -25.77 -6.20 8.44
CA GLY A 561 -25.60 -5.66 7.09
C GLY A 561 -24.79 -6.61 6.22
N SER A 562 -23.66 -6.12 5.68
CA SER A 562 -22.73 -6.91 4.87
C SER A 562 -21.62 -7.62 5.67
N SER A 563 -21.51 -7.36 6.99
CA SER A 563 -20.42 -7.86 7.83
C SER A 563 -20.81 -9.13 8.59
N ALA A 564 -19.92 -10.13 8.57
CA ALA A 564 -20.10 -11.33 9.39
C ALA A 564 -19.70 -11.05 10.85
N VAL A 565 -20.65 -11.22 11.77
CA VAL A 565 -20.45 -10.91 13.20
C VAL A 565 -20.45 -12.15 14.10
N GLY A 566 -20.84 -13.28 13.57
CA GLY A 566 -20.84 -14.55 14.31
C GLY A 566 -21.29 -15.73 13.47
N LYS A 567 -21.42 -16.89 14.08
CA LYS A 567 -22.02 -18.09 13.50
C LYS A 567 -22.84 -18.86 14.54
N LEU A 568 -23.81 -19.60 14.07
CA LEU A 568 -24.58 -20.52 14.89
C LEU A 568 -23.76 -21.78 15.18
N VAL A 569 -23.91 -22.30 16.42
CA VAL A 569 -23.25 -23.53 16.87
C VAL A 569 -24.27 -24.42 17.54
N ALA A 570 -23.97 -25.72 17.68
CA ALA A 570 -24.83 -26.66 18.36
C ALA A 570 -25.08 -26.23 19.82
N GLY A 571 -26.34 -26.21 20.20
CA GLY A 571 -26.77 -25.97 21.56
C GLY A 571 -27.14 -27.25 22.31
N SER A 572 -27.76 -27.11 23.45
CA SER A 572 -28.27 -28.24 24.26
C SER A 572 -29.53 -28.91 23.69
N ASP A 573 -30.22 -28.21 22.78
CA ASP A 573 -31.50 -28.59 22.18
C ASP A 573 -31.49 -28.10 20.73
N PRO A 574 -32.00 -28.84 19.72
CA PRO A 574 -32.07 -28.39 18.34
C PRO A 574 -32.76 -27.03 18.13
N LEU A 575 -33.70 -26.67 19.00
CA LEU A 575 -34.40 -25.38 18.98
C LEU A 575 -33.72 -24.30 19.83
N LYS A 576 -32.53 -24.58 20.41
CA LYS A 576 -31.76 -23.63 21.21
C LYS A 576 -30.30 -23.63 20.77
N PRO A 577 -30.03 -23.12 19.54
CA PRO A 577 -28.66 -23.03 19.07
C PRO A 577 -27.84 -22.04 19.90
N GLY A 578 -26.54 -22.30 20.06
CA GLY A 578 -25.60 -21.34 20.62
C GLY A 578 -25.08 -20.39 19.55
N VAL A 579 -24.38 -19.33 19.96
CA VAL A 579 -23.75 -18.33 19.09
C VAL A 579 -22.27 -18.23 19.42
N GLU A 580 -21.43 -18.38 18.43
CA GLU A 580 -20.00 -18.05 18.45
C GLU A 580 -19.79 -16.72 17.74
N VAL A 581 -19.18 -15.74 18.43
CA VAL A 581 -19.02 -14.38 17.91
C VAL A 581 -17.67 -14.18 17.21
N PHE A 582 -17.65 -13.30 16.24
CA PHE A 582 -16.44 -12.91 15.50
C PHE A 582 -15.95 -11.54 15.98
N VAL A 583 -15.28 -11.53 17.13
CA VAL A 583 -14.76 -10.34 17.78
C VAL A 583 -13.27 -10.53 18.02
N ASP A 584 -12.46 -9.51 17.70
CA ASP A 584 -11.03 -9.54 18.00
C ASP A 584 -10.78 -9.51 19.52
N ASP A 585 -9.78 -10.27 19.99
CA ASP A 585 -9.43 -10.39 21.42
C ASP A 585 -9.16 -9.04 22.09
N VAL A 586 -8.64 -8.07 21.32
CA VAL A 586 -8.32 -6.72 21.82
C VAL A 586 -9.57 -5.87 22.09
N ALA A 587 -10.70 -6.19 21.48
CA ALA A 587 -11.97 -5.53 21.78
C ALA A 587 -12.45 -5.77 23.22
N GLY A 588 -11.92 -6.80 23.87
CA GLY A 588 -12.20 -7.15 25.24
C GLY A 588 -13.43 -8.04 25.43
N PRO A 589 -13.53 -8.71 26.58
CA PRO A 589 -14.62 -9.66 26.88
C PRO A 589 -15.99 -8.99 26.97
N GLU A 590 -16.06 -7.73 27.36
CA GLU A 590 -17.31 -6.97 27.46
C GLU A 590 -17.98 -6.77 26.10
N VAL A 591 -17.18 -6.39 25.07
CA VAL A 591 -17.66 -6.25 23.68
C VAL A 591 -18.15 -7.61 23.17
N ALA A 592 -17.36 -8.67 23.34
CA ALA A 592 -17.72 -10.01 22.91
C ALA A 592 -19.02 -10.50 23.56
N GLN A 593 -19.17 -10.31 24.87
CA GLN A 593 -20.41 -10.68 25.59
C GLN A 593 -21.61 -9.86 25.12
N LYS A 594 -21.42 -8.57 24.86
CA LYS A 594 -22.49 -7.69 24.39
C LYS A 594 -22.99 -8.12 23.00
N VAL A 595 -22.06 -8.41 22.09
CA VAL A 595 -22.34 -8.92 20.74
C VAL A 595 -23.01 -10.29 20.83
N GLN A 596 -22.48 -11.21 21.63
CA GLN A 596 -23.06 -12.54 21.85
C GLN A 596 -24.49 -12.48 22.38
N ARG A 597 -24.73 -11.66 23.38
CA ARG A 597 -26.09 -11.49 23.98
C ARG A 597 -27.08 -10.97 22.95
N ARG A 598 -26.68 -10.01 22.12
CA ARG A 598 -27.53 -9.45 21.07
C ARG A 598 -27.87 -10.47 19.98
N LEU A 599 -26.89 -11.23 19.53
CA LEU A 599 -27.06 -12.27 18.50
C LEU A 599 -27.90 -13.45 19.07
N GLN A 600 -27.64 -13.87 20.32
CA GLN A 600 -28.44 -14.92 20.97
C GLN A 600 -29.90 -14.48 21.07
N HIS A 601 -30.16 -13.26 21.50
CA HIS A 601 -31.49 -12.71 21.58
C HIS A 601 -32.20 -12.63 20.22
N PHE A 602 -31.46 -12.28 19.13
CA PHE A 602 -31.99 -12.30 17.78
C PHE A 602 -32.41 -13.69 17.33
N ILE A 603 -31.53 -14.70 17.48
CA ILE A 603 -31.85 -16.06 17.06
C ILE A 603 -32.93 -16.69 17.90
N ASP A 604 -32.95 -16.47 19.21
CA ASP A 604 -33.99 -16.97 20.10
C ASP A 604 -35.37 -16.43 19.70
N ARG A 605 -35.50 -15.15 19.35
CA ARG A 605 -36.74 -14.56 18.83
C ARG A 605 -37.11 -15.12 17.43
N LYS A 606 -36.14 -15.32 16.55
CA LYS A 606 -36.38 -15.93 15.21
C LYS A 606 -36.89 -17.37 15.37
N VAL A 607 -36.27 -18.16 16.22
CA VAL A 607 -36.71 -19.53 16.51
C VAL A 607 -38.10 -19.50 17.16
N ALA A 608 -38.35 -18.64 18.16
CA ALA A 608 -39.64 -18.51 18.80
C ALA A 608 -40.77 -18.15 17.81
N ALA A 609 -40.51 -17.25 16.88
CA ALA A 609 -41.51 -16.82 15.91
C ALA A 609 -41.77 -17.86 14.80
N LEU A 610 -40.68 -18.48 14.27
CA LEU A 610 -40.79 -19.41 13.12
C LEU A 610 -41.23 -20.83 13.54
N PHE A 611 -40.88 -21.27 14.74
CA PHE A 611 -41.25 -22.59 15.30
C PHE A 611 -42.26 -22.51 16.42
N GLU A 612 -43.04 -21.42 16.51
CA GLU A 612 -44.07 -21.22 17.51
C GLU A 612 -44.97 -22.46 17.69
N PRO A 613 -45.54 -23.11 16.65
CA PRO A 613 -46.40 -24.28 16.80
C PRO A 613 -45.70 -25.48 17.44
N LEU A 614 -44.40 -25.65 17.15
CA LEU A 614 -43.59 -26.73 17.70
C LEU A 614 -43.22 -26.48 19.17
N ILE A 615 -42.93 -25.22 19.48
CA ILE A 615 -42.64 -24.78 20.85
C ILE A 615 -43.92 -24.87 21.74
N ALA A 616 -45.10 -24.49 21.21
CA ALA A 616 -46.36 -24.64 21.87
C ALA A 616 -46.68 -26.11 22.15
N LEU A 617 -46.44 -27.01 21.18
CA LEU A 617 -46.57 -28.45 21.34
C LEU A 617 -45.66 -29.01 22.44
N SER A 618 -44.42 -28.51 22.56
CA SER A 618 -43.48 -28.97 23.60
C SER A 618 -43.84 -28.54 25.01
N LYS A 619 -44.54 -27.40 25.14
CA LYS A 619 -44.90 -26.77 26.40
C LYS A 619 -46.29 -27.17 26.91
N ASP A 620 -47.09 -27.88 26.11
CA ASP A 620 -48.45 -28.25 26.51
C ASP A 620 -48.42 -29.34 27.58
N GLU A 621 -48.79 -28.96 28.79
CA GLU A 621 -48.87 -29.83 29.97
C GLU A 621 -50.10 -30.79 29.92
N ALA A 622 -51.07 -30.50 29.06
CA ALA A 622 -52.22 -31.37 28.86
C ALA A 622 -51.88 -32.66 28.10
N LEU A 623 -50.75 -32.66 27.39
CA LEU A 623 -50.24 -33.84 26.70
C LEU A 623 -49.58 -34.80 27.70
N THR A 624 -50.12 -35.98 27.88
CA THR A 624 -49.62 -37.00 28.80
C THR A 624 -49.30 -38.31 28.09
N GLY A 625 -48.52 -39.18 28.70
CA GLY A 625 -48.20 -40.51 28.22
C GLY A 625 -47.61 -40.56 26.81
N LEU A 626 -48.21 -41.38 25.95
CA LEU A 626 -47.72 -41.58 24.55
C LEU A 626 -47.82 -40.32 23.71
N ALA A 627 -48.82 -39.43 23.92
CA ALA A 627 -48.94 -38.17 23.19
C ALA A 627 -47.78 -37.23 23.51
N ARG A 628 -47.32 -37.14 24.77
CA ARG A 628 -46.18 -36.34 25.18
C ARG A 628 -44.86 -36.89 24.58
N GLY A 629 -44.68 -38.23 24.59
CA GLY A 629 -43.55 -38.88 23.97
C GLY A 629 -43.46 -38.59 22.45
N PHE A 630 -44.65 -38.67 21.79
CA PHE A 630 -44.73 -38.36 20.35
C PHE A 630 -44.47 -36.87 20.06
N ALA A 631 -44.97 -35.96 20.89
CA ALA A 631 -44.67 -34.53 20.81
C ALA A 631 -43.16 -34.28 20.94
N PHE A 632 -42.47 -34.94 21.84
CA PHE A 632 -41.02 -34.86 22.01
C PHE A 632 -40.28 -35.33 20.75
N ARG A 633 -40.69 -36.46 20.15
CA ARG A 633 -40.13 -36.93 18.86
C ARG A 633 -40.33 -35.94 17.74
N MET A 634 -41.46 -35.22 17.68
CA MET A 634 -41.71 -34.17 16.71
C MET A 634 -40.74 -32.98 16.88
N VAL A 635 -40.47 -32.61 18.13
CA VAL A 635 -39.51 -31.53 18.43
C VAL A 635 -38.10 -31.90 18.05
N GLU A 636 -37.65 -33.11 18.40
CA GLU A 636 -36.31 -33.60 18.02
C GLU A 636 -36.08 -33.60 16.51
N ASN A 637 -37.13 -33.88 15.72
CA ASN A 637 -37.09 -33.92 14.27
C ASN A 637 -37.62 -32.63 13.62
N LEU A 638 -37.62 -31.54 14.36
CA LEU A 638 -37.93 -30.19 13.88
C LEU A 638 -39.24 -30.11 13.07
N GLY A 639 -40.25 -30.91 13.52
CA GLY A 639 -41.60 -30.87 13.01
C GLY A 639 -41.91 -31.72 11.78
N ILE A 640 -41.03 -32.63 11.36
CA ILE A 640 -41.24 -33.56 10.25
C ILE A 640 -40.74 -34.95 10.63
N LEU A 641 -41.63 -35.96 10.50
CA LEU A 641 -41.31 -37.36 10.75
C LEU A 641 -41.81 -38.24 9.60
N PRO A 642 -40.94 -39.06 8.98
CA PRO A 642 -41.43 -40.13 8.09
C PRO A 642 -42.32 -41.09 8.85
N ARG A 643 -43.51 -41.39 8.34
CA ARG A 643 -44.48 -42.27 9.06
C ARG A 643 -43.97 -43.70 9.26
N ALA A 644 -43.08 -44.16 8.38
CA ALA A 644 -42.45 -45.46 8.47
C ALA A 644 -41.66 -45.62 9.79
N ASP A 645 -41.03 -44.55 10.28
CA ASP A 645 -40.14 -44.57 11.43
C ASP A 645 -40.90 -44.59 12.75
N VAL A 646 -42.17 -44.17 12.72
CA VAL A 646 -43.05 -44.05 13.92
C VAL A 646 -44.38 -44.80 13.73
N ALA A 647 -44.42 -45.81 12.84
CA ALA A 647 -45.64 -46.50 12.47
C ALA A 647 -46.31 -47.17 13.67
N ASP A 648 -45.56 -47.76 14.58
CA ASP A 648 -46.08 -48.48 15.74
C ASP A 648 -46.49 -47.49 16.86
N GLU A 649 -45.77 -46.39 17.01
CA GLU A 649 -46.16 -45.30 17.95
C GLU A 649 -47.49 -44.66 17.50
N VAL A 650 -47.67 -44.41 16.20
CA VAL A 650 -48.92 -43.88 15.63
C VAL A 650 -50.08 -44.84 15.82
N LYS A 651 -49.89 -46.16 15.72
CA LYS A 651 -50.95 -47.14 15.95
C LYS A 651 -51.36 -47.18 17.42
N ALA A 652 -50.40 -47.00 18.35
CA ALA A 652 -50.62 -47.02 19.79
C ALA A 652 -51.32 -45.76 20.33
N LEU A 653 -51.28 -44.62 19.57
CA LEU A 653 -52.03 -43.42 19.92
C LEU A 653 -53.53 -43.64 19.74
N ASP A 654 -54.32 -43.34 20.78
CA ASP A 654 -55.78 -43.32 20.75
C ASP A 654 -56.34 -42.09 19.99
N GLN A 655 -57.66 -42.02 19.82
CA GLN A 655 -58.28 -40.96 19.03
C GLN A 655 -58.19 -39.62 19.73
N ASP A 656 -58.22 -39.57 21.05
CA ASP A 656 -58.15 -38.36 21.86
C ASP A 656 -56.70 -37.77 21.85
N ALA A 657 -55.68 -38.61 21.98
CA ALA A 657 -54.31 -38.25 21.86
C ALA A 657 -53.98 -37.66 20.45
N ARG A 658 -54.49 -38.31 19.39
CA ARG A 658 -54.36 -37.75 18.03
C ARG A 658 -55.15 -36.46 17.87
N GLY A 659 -56.32 -36.31 18.51
CA GLY A 659 -57.09 -35.07 18.53
C GLY A 659 -56.35 -33.94 19.19
N ALA A 660 -55.73 -34.19 20.34
CA ALA A 660 -54.91 -33.23 21.07
C ALA A 660 -53.68 -32.74 20.23
N LEU A 661 -52.96 -33.66 19.60
CA LEU A 661 -51.83 -33.36 18.75
C LEU A 661 -52.22 -32.54 17.49
N ARG A 662 -53.42 -32.84 16.92
CA ARG A 662 -53.94 -32.06 15.78
C ARG A 662 -54.28 -30.62 16.14
N LYS A 663 -54.68 -30.33 17.37
CA LYS A 663 -54.95 -28.94 17.84
C LYS A 663 -53.70 -28.05 17.69
N HIS A 664 -52.49 -28.61 17.84
CA HIS A 664 -51.23 -27.92 17.59
C HIS A 664 -50.83 -27.87 16.12
N GLY A 665 -51.74 -28.20 15.18
CA GLY A 665 -51.46 -28.15 13.73
C GLY A 665 -50.73 -29.36 13.19
N LEU A 666 -50.59 -30.46 13.96
CA LEU A 666 -49.98 -31.69 13.48
C LEU A 666 -50.89 -32.42 12.49
N ARG A 667 -50.34 -32.78 11.32
CA ARG A 667 -51.04 -33.62 10.32
C ARG A 667 -50.43 -35.02 10.27
N PHE A 668 -51.27 -36.01 10.40
CA PHE A 668 -50.95 -37.43 10.25
C PHE A 668 -51.18 -37.83 8.77
N GLY A 669 -50.19 -37.67 7.90
CA GLY A 669 -50.29 -38.05 6.52
C GLY A 669 -50.11 -39.53 6.30
N GLN A 670 -50.23 -39.98 5.05
CA GLN A 670 -50.04 -41.39 4.63
C GLN A 670 -48.57 -41.78 4.65
N PHE A 671 -47.70 -40.85 4.24
CA PHE A 671 -46.26 -41.03 4.11
C PHE A 671 -45.49 -40.32 5.20
N THR A 672 -45.95 -39.13 5.62
CA THR A 672 -45.22 -38.23 6.49
C THR A 672 -46.16 -37.59 7.57
N ILE A 673 -45.62 -37.44 8.76
CA ILE A 673 -46.30 -36.69 9.85
C ILE A 673 -45.58 -35.35 9.94
N PHE A 674 -46.33 -34.26 9.81
CA PHE A 674 -45.71 -32.94 9.65
C PHE A 674 -46.62 -31.81 10.13
N MET A 675 -45.99 -30.62 10.35
CA MET A 675 -46.70 -29.38 10.61
C MET A 675 -46.69 -28.48 9.38
N PRO A 676 -47.83 -28.20 8.71
CA PRO A 676 -47.90 -27.42 7.46
C PRO A 676 -47.29 -26.02 7.59
N LEU A 677 -47.42 -25.35 8.74
CA LEU A 677 -46.87 -24.03 8.97
C LEU A 677 -45.33 -24.01 8.88
N LEU A 678 -44.72 -25.13 9.24
CA LEU A 678 -43.26 -25.27 9.20
C LEU A 678 -42.70 -25.59 7.79
N LEU A 679 -43.53 -25.87 6.80
CA LEU A 679 -43.15 -26.07 5.42
C LEU A 679 -43.03 -24.76 4.61
N LYS A 680 -43.34 -23.62 5.25
CA LYS A 680 -43.13 -22.32 4.63
C LYS A 680 -41.62 -22.04 4.42
N PRO A 681 -41.24 -21.18 3.44
CA PRO A 681 -39.81 -20.96 3.14
C PRO A 681 -38.94 -20.50 4.31
N ALA A 682 -39.41 -19.55 5.13
CA ALA A 682 -38.65 -19.04 6.26
C ALA A 682 -38.36 -20.07 7.36
N PRO A 683 -39.37 -20.83 7.87
CA PRO A 683 -39.11 -21.94 8.79
C PRO A 683 -38.23 -23.06 8.16
N THR A 684 -38.41 -23.35 6.86
CA THR A 684 -37.59 -24.36 6.17
C THR A 684 -36.11 -23.98 6.12
N ARG A 685 -35.80 -22.71 5.75
CA ARG A 685 -34.42 -22.19 5.73
C ARG A 685 -33.78 -22.33 7.14
N LEU A 686 -34.43 -21.89 8.18
CA LEU A 686 -33.89 -22.01 9.54
C LEU A 686 -33.80 -23.45 10.01
N ARG A 687 -34.78 -24.31 9.67
CA ARG A 687 -34.77 -25.75 10.00
C ARG A 687 -33.57 -26.47 9.42
N LEU A 688 -33.22 -26.22 8.14
CA LEU A 688 -32.05 -26.81 7.50
C LEU A 688 -30.76 -26.40 8.20
N VAL A 689 -30.61 -25.11 8.57
CA VAL A 689 -29.46 -24.63 9.34
C VAL A 689 -29.39 -25.31 10.73
N LEU A 690 -30.49 -25.36 11.48
CA LEU A 690 -30.51 -25.98 12.81
C LEU A 690 -30.23 -27.48 12.76
N TRP A 691 -30.81 -28.17 11.78
CA TRP A 691 -30.55 -29.58 11.53
C TRP A 691 -29.10 -29.86 11.16
N SER A 692 -28.53 -29.07 10.24
CA SER A 692 -27.14 -29.21 9.83
C SER A 692 -26.15 -29.02 10.97
N ILE A 693 -26.39 -28.02 11.80
CA ILE A 693 -25.61 -27.77 13.03
C ILE A 693 -25.73 -28.95 14.01
N SER A 694 -26.96 -29.47 14.22
CA SER A 694 -27.18 -30.59 15.12
C SER A 694 -26.51 -31.89 14.66
N LYS A 695 -26.35 -32.05 13.34
CA LYS A 695 -25.64 -33.19 12.73
C LYS A 695 -24.14 -32.96 12.58
N GLY A 696 -23.64 -31.74 12.86
CA GLY A 696 -22.23 -31.39 12.74
C GLY A 696 -21.73 -31.41 11.31
N LEU A 697 -22.57 -31.02 10.33
CA LEU A 697 -22.19 -30.97 8.93
C LEU A 697 -21.20 -29.83 8.66
N ASN A 698 -20.25 -30.05 7.77
CA ASN A 698 -19.30 -29.01 7.35
C ASN A 698 -19.87 -28.10 6.26
N GLU A 699 -20.67 -28.66 5.37
CA GLU A 699 -21.41 -27.97 4.32
C GLU A 699 -22.91 -28.20 4.55
N PHE A 700 -23.68 -27.14 4.57
CA PHE A 700 -25.10 -27.18 4.82
C PHE A 700 -25.87 -27.23 3.51
N PRO A 701 -26.88 -28.10 3.37
CA PRO A 701 -27.71 -28.12 2.17
C PRO A 701 -28.49 -26.81 2.03
N GLU A 702 -28.54 -26.29 0.82
CA GLU A 702 -29.28 -25.06 0.51
C GLU A 702 -30.78 -25.27 0.56
N SER A 703 -31.49 -24.20 0.92
CA SER A 703 -32.95 -24.19 0.94
C SER A 703 -33.49 -24.19 -0.50
N PRO A 704 -34.41 -25.10 -0.85
CA PRO A 704 -34.99 -25.10 -2.19
C PRO A 704 -35.69 -23.78 -2.54
N PRO A 705 -35.66 -23.33 -3.79
CA PRO A 705 -36.38 -22.13 -4.21
C PRO A 705 -37.87 -22.21 -3.85
N PRO A 706 -38.45 -21.10 -3.33
CA PRO A 706 -39.84 -21.06 -2.94
C PRO A 706 -40.80 -21.31 -4.14
N GLY A 707 -41.87 -22.09 -3.90
CA GLY A 707 -42.92 -22.32 -4.89
C GLY A 707 -42.77 -23.61 -5.70
N LEU A 708 -41.61 -24.26 -5.70
CA LEU A 708 -41.43 -25.52 -6.42
C LEU A 708 -42.19 -26.68 -5.74
N VAL A 709 -42.99 -27.44 -6.51
CA VAL A 709 -43.66 -28.64 -6.03
C VAL A 709 -42.74 -29.84 -6.04
N THR A 710 -41.89 -29.93 -7.05
CA THR A 710 -40.89 -31.00 -7.19
C THR A 710 -39.51 -30.45 -7.53
N ILE A 711 -38.49 -31.10 -6.99
CA ILE A 711 -37.04 -30.77 -7.22
C ILE A 711 -36.32 -32.06 -7.67
N PRO A 712 -35.24 -31.98 -8.45
CA PRO A 712 -34.37 -33.13 -8.68
C PRO A 712 -33.79 -33.66 -7.38
N VAL A 713 -33.57 -34.96 -7.28
CA VAL A 713 -32.89 -35.53 -6.09
C VAL A 713 -31.41 -35.24 -6.16
N ASP A 714 -30.89 -34.55 -5.18
CA ASP A 714 -29.46 -34.37 -5.00
C ASP A 714 -28.88 -35.62 -4.29
N THR A 715 -28.12 -36.40 -5.03
CA THR A 715 -27.48 -37.63 -4.52
C THR A 715 -26.25 -37.35 -3.68
N SER A 716 -25.71 -36.10 -3.71
CA SER A 716 -24.58 -35.65 -2.91
C SER A 716 -25.00 -35.13 -1.54
N ALA A 717 -26.28 -34.76 -1.37
CA ALA A 717 -26.80 -34.22 -0.11
C ALA A 717 -26.83 -35.28 1.01
N PRO A 718 -26.60 -34.87 2.25
CA PRO A 718 -26.67 -35.78 3.41
C PRO A 718 -28.04 -36.46 3.52
N GLU A 719 -28.05 -37.70 4.01
CA GLU A 719 -29.30 -38.45 4.27
C GLU A 719 -30.21 -37.68 5.23
N GLY A 720 -31.48 -37.49 4.80
CA GLY A 720 -32.47 -36.72 5.57
C GLY A 720 -32.56 -35.25 5.15
N ALA A 721 -31.64 -34.70 4.36
CA ALA A 721 -31.65 -33.30 3.91
C ALA A 721 -32.95 -32.95 3.16
N ALA A 722 -33.39 -33.77 2.22
CA ALA A 722 -34.64 -33.58 1.48
C ALA A 722 -35.85 -33.54 2.42
N THR A 723 -35.91 -34.40 3.43
CA THR A 723 -37.00 -34.41 4.45
C THR A 723 -36.99 -33.11 5.27
N MET A 724 -35.81 -32.63 5.69
CA MET A 724 -35.66 -31.36 6.41
C MET A 724 -35.94 -30.15 5.51
N ALA A 725 -35.71 -30.25 4.22
CA ALA A 725 -36.14 -29.27 3.22
C ALA A 725 -37.64 -29.25 2.96
N GLY A 726 -38.40 -30.24 3.54
CA GLY A 726 -39.85 -30.37 3.37
C GLY A 726 -40.26 -31.16 2.12
N TYR A 727 -39.34 -32.00 1.58
CA TYR A 727 -39.55 -32.85 0.41
C TYR A 727 -39.34 -34.32 0.75
N ARG A 728 -39.89 -35.21 -0.04
CA ARG A 728 -39.69 -36.65 0.04
C ARG A 728 -39.13 -37.15 -1.31
N ASN A 729 -38.07 -37.89 -1.24
CA ASN A 729 -37.49 -38.54 -2.42
C ASN A 729 -38.42 -39.64 -2.95
N ALA A 730 -38.71 -39.61 -4.24
CA ALA A 730 -39.51 -40.62 -4.94
C ALA A 730 -38.99 -40.74 -6.41
N GLY A 731 -38.18 -41.77 -6.63
CA GLY A 731 -37.48 -41.94 -7.90
C GLY A 731 -36.37 -40.90 -8.09
N GLU A 732 -36.28 -40.33 -9.27
CA GLU A 732 -35.30 -39.28 -9.63
C GLU A 732 -35.66 -37.87 -9.12
N ARG A 733 -36.82 -37.69 -8.60
CA ARG A 733 -37.30 -36.39 -8.09
C ARG A 733 -37.76 -36.50 -6.65
N ALA A 734 -37.66 -35.37 -5.93
CA ALA A 734 -38.26 -35.21 -4.62
C ALA A 734 -39.51 -34.35 -4.74
N ILE A 735 -40.59 -34.75 -4.10
CA ILE A 735 -41.90 -34.04 -4.11
C ILE A 735 -42.13 -33.41 -2.73
N ARG A 736 -42.69 -32.19 -2.73
CA ARG A 736 -42.99 -31.45 -1.47
C ARG A 736 -44.03 -32.20 -0.64
N ILE A 737 -43.77 -32.34 0.63
CA ILE A 737 -44.53 -33.23 1.55
C ILE A 737 -46.07 -32.95 1.53
N ASP A 738 -46.48 -31.68 1.54
CA ASP A 738 -47.91 -31.31 1.52
C ASP A 738 -48.60 -31.71 0.18
N MET A 739 -47.88 -31.63 -0.92
CA MET A 739 -48.39 -32.02 -2.22
C MET A 739 -48.40 -33.55 -2.37
N LEU A 740 -47.40 -34.24 -1.84
CA LEU A 740 -47.37 -35.67 -1.75
C LEU A 740 -48.60 -36.23 -0.97
N GLU A 741 -48.91 -35.63 0.19
CA GLU A 741 -50.06 -36.09 0.99
C GLU A 741 -51.41 -35.80 0.30
N ARG A 742 -51.51 -34.70 -0.47
CA ARG A 742 -52.67 -34.44 -1.36
C ARG A 742 -52.79 -35.49 -2.46
N LEU A 743 -51.65 -35.81 -3.10
CA LEU A 743 -51.63 -36.90 -4.09
C LEU A 743 -52.03 -38.22 -3.42
N ALA A 744 -51.57 -38.51 -2.20
CA ALA A 744 -51.90 -39.73 -1.48
C ALA A 744 -53.39 -39.84 -1.15
N ASP A 745 -54.06 -38.70 -0.84
CA ASP A 745 -55.52 -38.67 -0.62
C ASP A 745 -56.27 -38.94 -1.91
N MET A 746 -55.79 -38.47 -3.08
CA MET A 746 -56.37 -38.80 -4.41
C MET A 746 -56.15 -40.26 -4.77
N LEU A 747 -54.96 -40.82 -4.50
CA LEU A 747 -54.62 -42.22 -4.76
C LEU A 747 -55.43 -43.20 -3.88
N ARG A 748 -55.97 -42.75 -2.72
CA ARG A 748 -56.79 -43.55 -1.83
C ARG A 748 -58.16 -43.87 -2.39
N SER A 749 -58.66 -43.04 -3.32
CA SER A 749 -59.92 -43.26 -4.07
C SER A 749 -59.80 -44.18 -5.26
N GLU A 750 -58.55 -44.48 -5.70
CA GLU A 750 -58.29 -45.33 -6.86
C GLU A 750 -58.11 -46.80 -6.50
N ASP A 751 -58.50 -47.69 -7.46
CA ASP A 751 -58.24 -49.12 -7.28
C ASP A 751 -56.79 -49.51 -7.55
N SER A 752 -55.97 -49.33 -6.52
CA SER A 752 -54.52 -49.64 -6.56
C SER A 752 -54.22 -51.13 -6.76
N ARG A 753 -55.23 -52.03 -6.70
CA ARG A 753 -55.06 -53.51 -6.93
C ARG A 753 -55.45 -53.92 -8.33
N GLY A 754 -56.50 -53.35 -8.87
CA GLY A 754 -56.96 -53.58 -10.23
C GLY A 754 -56.20 -52.79 -11.28
N GLY A 755 -55.52 -51.76 -10.87
CA GLY A 755 -54.78 -50.82 -11.72
C GLY A 755 -55.61 -49.58 -12.06
N PHE A 756 -54.98 -48.40 -12.08
CA PHE A 756 -55.63 -47.11 -12.40
C PHE A 756 -54.72 -46.32 -13.35
N GLU A 757 -55.31 -45.42 -14.12
CA GLU A 757 -54.58 -44.49 -15.01
C GLU A 757 -54.41 -43.13 -14.32
N ALA A 758 -53.32 -42.42 -14.59
CA ALA A 758 -53.05 -41.09 -14.09
C ALA A 758 -54.16 -40.11 -14.53
N LYS A 759 -54.86 -39.48 -13.59
CA LYS A 759 -55.85 -38.44 -13.88
C LYS A 759 -55.16 -37.08 -14.08
N ALA A 760 -55.72 -36.23 -14.94
CA ALA A 760 -55.19 -34.90 -15.20
C ALA A 760 -54.95 -34.10 -13.93
N ASP A 761 -55.75 -34.22 -12.91
CA ASP A 761 -55.62 -33.54 -11.61
C ASP A 761 -54.39 -34.03 -10.84
N MET A 762 -54.00 -35.31 -10.97
CA MET A 762 -52.78 -35.85 -10.32
C MET A 762 -51.51 -35.28 -10.96
N LEU A 763 -51.53 -35.10 -12.29
CA LEU A 763 -50.44 -34.47 -13.03
C LEU A 763 -50.35 -32.98 -12.73
N SER A 764 -51.52 -32.30 -12.66
CA SER A 764 -51.58 -30.88 -12.35
C SER A 764 -51.02 -30.54 -10.95
N ILE A 765 -51.39 -31.34 -9.92
CA ILE A 765 -50.87 -31.10 -8.55
C ILE A 765 -49.38 -31.33 -8.46
N THR A 766 -48.82 -32.28 -9.20
CA THR A 766 -47.39 -32.58 -9.15
C THR A 766 -46.56 -31.69 -10.10
N GLY A 767 -47.22 -31.12 -11.14
CA GLY A 767 -46.55 -30.30 -12.16
C GLY A 767 -45.56 -31.10 -13.00
N MET A 768 -45.80 -32.39 -13.21
CA MET A 768 -44.91 -33.32 -13.89
C MET A 768 -45.48 -33.77 -15.24
N THR A 769 -44.60 -34.17 -16.15
CA THR A 769 -44.98 -34.93 -17.33
C THR A 769 -45.42 -36.35 -16.92
N LEU A 770 -46.17 -37.03 -17.76
CA LEU A 770 -46.69 -38.39 -17.52
C LEU A 770 -45.54 -39.39 -17.24
N GLU A 771 -44.39 -39.27 -17.90
CA GLU A 771 -43.21 -40.10 -17.67
C GLU A 771 -42.55 -39.83 -16.34
N GLN A 772 -42.39 -38.54 -15.97
CA GLN A 772 -41.88 -38.14 -14.67
C GLN A 772 -42.81 -38.59 -13.54
N PHE A 773 -44.11 -38.53 -13.77
CA PHE A 773 -45.10 -39.01 -12.81
C PHE A 773 -45.01 -40.54 -12.67
N ALA A 774 -44.79 -41.27 -13.73
CA ALA A 774 -44.58 -42.72 -13.65
C ALA A 774 -43.36 -43.08 -12.81
N THR A 775 -42.24 -42.38 -12.99
CA THR A 775 -41.02 -42.52 -12.17
C THR A 775 -41.27 -42.15 -10.69
N LEU A 776 -42.03 -41.11 -10.42
CA LEU A 776 -42.46 -40.74 -9.08
C LEU A 776 -43.29 -41.86 -8.44
N MET A 777 -44.26 -42.42 -9.16
CA MET A 777 -45.14 -43.50 -8.64
C MET A 777 -44.36 -44.78 -8.36
N GLU A 778 -43.35 -45.12 -9.17
CA GLU A 778 -42.42 -46.20 -8.89
C GLU A 778 -41.63 -45.99 -7.62
N GLY A 779 -41.15 -44.74 -7.43
CA GLY A 779 -40.47 -44.33 -6.20
C GLY A 779 -41.36 -44.38 -4.97
N LEU A 780 -42.66 -44.30 -5.11
CA LEU A 780 -43.67 -44.46 -4.03
C LEU A 780 -44.10 -45.91 -3.80
N GLY A 781 -43.62 -46.82 -4.63
CA GLY A 781 -43.86 -48.28 -4.50
C GLY A 781 -44.97 -48.84 -5.40
N TYR A 782 -45.44 -48.11 -6.38
CA TYR A 782 -46.31 -48.58 -7.41
C TYR A 782 -45.46 -49.19 -8.56
N LYS A 783 -46.07 -50.05 -9.40
CA LYS A 783 -45.54 -50.50 -10.67
C LYS A 783 -46.23 -49.72 -11.76
N SER A 784 -45.49 -49.18 -12.68
CA SER A 784 -45.98 -48.52 -13.88
C SER A 784 -45.84 -49.39 -15.09
N GLU A 785 -46.94 -49.64 -15.82
CA GLU A 785 -46.90 -50.34 -17.10
C GLU A 785 -47.31 -49.39 -18.21
N LYS A 786 -46.42 -49.20 -19.18
CA LYS A 786 -46.67 -48.33 -20.32
C LYS A 786 -47.53 -49.06 -21.34
N ALA A 787 -48.63 -48.39 -21.75
CA ALA A 787 -49.54 -48.92 -22.80
C ALA A 787 -49.83 -47.81 -23.81
N GLU A 788 -50.20 -48.17 -24.98
CA GLU A 788 -50.54 -47.25 -26.06
C GLU A 788 -51.96 -47.53 -26.54
N ARG A 789 -52.78 -46.49 -26.73
CA ARG A 789 -54.12 -46.55 -27.31
C ARG A 789 -54.27 -45.48 -28.36
N THR A 790 -55.19 -45.71 -29.32
CA THR A 790 -55.55 -44.74 -30.34
C THR A 790 -56.33 -43.58 -29.68
N LYS A 791 -55.90 -42.37 -29.95
CA LYS A 791 -56.50 -41.14 -29.38
C LYS A 791 -57.96 -41.06 -29.93
N VAL A 792 -58.91 -41.22 -29.04
CA VAL A 792 -60.37 -41.02 -29.40
C VAL A 792 -60.59 -39.52 -29.18
N LYS A 793 -60.87 -38.79 -30.29
CA LYS A 793 -61.33 -37.40 -30.18
C LYS A 793 -62.62 -37.37 -29.37
N ALA A 794 -62.64 -36.71 -28.27
CA ALA A 794 -63.85 -36.38 -27.54
C ALA A 794 -64.74 -35.55 -28.45
N VAL A 795 -65.99 -36.11 -28.76
CA VAL A 795 -67.03 -35.39 -29.45
C VAL A 795 -67.63 -34.40 -28.43
N ASP A 796 -67.39 -33.14 -28.64
CA ASP A 796 -68.10 -32.04 -27.95
C ASP A 796 -69.54 -32.08 -28.39
N THR A 797 -70.43 -32.52 -27.52
CA THR A 797 -71.89 -32.38 -27.65
C THR A 797 -72.19 -30.88 -27.35
N VAL A 798 -72.17 -30.07 -28.35
CA VAL A 798 -72.74 -28.69 -28.35
C VAL A 798 -74.27 -28.80 -28.24
N VAL A 799 -74.87 -28.41 -27.16
CA VAL A 799 -76.22 -28.02 -27.00
C VAL A 799 -76.37 -26.56 -27.38
N PRO A 800 -77.13 -26.17 -28.42
CA PRO A 800 -77.28 -24.81 -28.79
C PRO A 800 -78.27 -24.12 -27.83
N HIS A 801 -77.89 -23.02 -27.25
CA HIS A 801 -78.86 -22.08 -26.68
C HIS A 801 -78.74 -20.72 -27.42
N ASP A 802 -79.76 -20.45 -28.26
CA ASP A 802 -80.03 -19.18 -28.90
C ASP A 802 -80.26 -18.04 -27.91
N GLY A 803 -79.87 -16.87 -28.32
CA GLY A 803 -80.40 -15.64 -27.77
C GLY A 803 -79.39 -14.54 -27.49
N ALA A 804 -79.12 -13.72 -28.50
CA ALA A 804 -78.55 -12.38 -28.36
C ALA A 804 -79.62 -11.35 -27.96
N PRO A 805 -79.34 -10.05 -27.84
CA PRO A 805 -78.45 -9.30 -26.91
C PRO A 805 -79.26 -8.27 -26.10
N MET A 806 -78.75 -7.55 -25.20
CA MET A 806 -78.97 -6.13 -24.94
C MET A 806 -78.29 -5.67 -23.59
N ALA A 807 -77.47 -4.68 -23.80
CA ALA A 807 -77.34 -3.34 -23.16
C ALA A 807 -77.62 -3.17 -21.67
N ALA A 808 -76.52 -2.59 -21.05
CA ALA A 808 -76.48 -1.46 -20.12
C ALA A 808 -77.53 -1.43 -18.97
N ASP A 809 -77.06 -1.36 -17.75
CA ASP A 809 -77.10 -0.10 -16.97
C ASP A 809 -76.74 -0.39 -15.48
N LYS A 810 -75.90 0.49 -14.96
CA LYS A 810 -75.83 1.07 -13.62
C LYS A 810 -76.40 0.34 -12.37
N GLY A 811 -75.52 0.40 -11.39
CA GLY A 811 -75.94 1.05 -10.17
C GLY A 811 -75.95 0.22 -8.92
N ALA A 812 -75.14 0.72 -8.02
CA ALA A 812 -75.41 0.96 -6.59
C ALA A 812 -75.09 -0.14 -5.61
N ASP A 813 -74.11 0.18 -4.84
CA ASP A 813 -74.11 0.45 -3.40
C ASP A 813 -74.47 -0.75 -2.43
N ALA A 814 -73.51 -0.96 -1.55
CA ALA A 814 -73.66 -0.97 -0.10
C ALA A 814 -72.42 -1.49 0.55
N GLU A 815 -71.68 -0.67 1.08
CA GLU A 815 -71.58 -0.12 2.44
C GLU A 815 -70.63 -0.88 3.34
N THR A 816 -69.58 -0.10 3.64
CA THR A 816 -68.66 -0.18 4.79
C THR A 816 -69.45 -0.01 6.11
N PRO A 817 -68.84 -0.30 7.21
CA PRO A 817 -68.67 0.80 8.16
C PRO A 817 -67.24 1.02 8.61
N VAL A 818 -66.85 2.26 8.44
CA VAL A 818 -65.84 3.03 9.15
C VAL A 818 -66.33 3.30 10.56
N MET A 819 -65.47 3.21 11.56
CA MET A 819 -65.63 4.00 12.79
C MET A 819 -64.41 4.87 12.98
N ASP A 820 -64.65 6.14 12.80
CA ASP A 820 -63.95 7.32 13.30
C ASP A 820 -64.12 7.40 14.83
N VAL A 821 -63.14 8.01 15.48
CA VAL A 821 -63.24 9.03 16.55
C VAL A 821 -61.82 9.56 16.75
N ALA A 822 -61.47 10.70 16.24
CA ALA A 822 -61.53 12.08 16.71
C ALA A 822 -60.60 12.41 17.85
N ASP A 823 -59.69 13.32 17.48
CA ASP A 823 -59.27 14.58 18.11
C ASP A 823 -59.31 14.72 19.62
N GLU A 824 -58.16 15.11 20.15
CA GLU A 824 -58.06 16.25 21.08
C GLU A 824 -56.60 16.68 21.30
N GLN A 825 -56.25 17.87 20.81
CA GLN A 825 -55.30 18.78 21.44
C GLN A 825 -56.08 19.68 22.41
N PRO A 826 -55.46 20.15 23.52
CA PRO A 826 -55.13 21.56 23.58
C PRO A 826 -53.78 21.86 24.30
N ALA A 827 -53.02 22.81 23.72
CA ALA A 827 -52.73 24.17 24.17
C ALA A 827 -52.22 24.45 25.59
N GLY A 828 -51.05 25.12 25.64
CA GLY A 828 -50.94 26.33 26.45
C GLY A 828 -49.82 26.34 27.51
N GLY A 829 -48.94 27.39 27.40
CA GLY A 829 -48.22 28.01 28.51
C GLY A 829 -46.70 28.05 28.28
N ILE A 830 -46.11 29.01 27.62
CA ILE A 830 -45.60 30.37 28.00
C ILE A 830 -45.07 30.44 29.43
N VAL A 831 -43.77 30.73 29.56
CA VAL A 831 -43.13 31.78 30.41
C VAL A 831 -41.61 31.65 30.21
N GLU A 832 -41.02 32.59 29.50
CA GLU A 832 -40.13 33.71 29.86
C GLU A 832 -38.66 33.36 30.23
N ASP A 833 -37.86 33.99 29.39
CA ASP A 833 -36.50 34.48 29.56
C ASP A 833 -36.36 35.40 30.79
N PRO A 834 -35.17 35.82 31.30
CA PRO A 834 -34.28 36.74 30.56
C PRO A 834 -32.76 36.73 30.93
N ALA A 835 -32.10 37.45 30.08
CA ALA A 835 -30.98 38.41 30.28
C ALA A 835 -29.54 37.87 30.12
N ALA A 836 -28.87 38.28 29.10
CA ALA A 836 -28.21 39.56 28.74
C ALA A 836 -26.77 39.56 29.32
N ALA A 837 -25.75 39.83 28.56
CA ALA A 837 -25.21 41.10 28.06
C ALA A 837 -24.00 40.90 27.18
N GLN A 838 -23.97 41.52 26.03
CA GLN A 838 -23.12 42.61 25.51
C GLN A 838 -21.73 42.14 25.01
N ALA A 839 -21.51 42.27 23.72
CA ALA A 839 -21.21 43.38 22.79
C ALA A 839 -19.73 43.73 22.80
N ASP A 840 -19.11 43.76 21.67
CA ASP A 840 -18.74 44.91 20.84
C ASP A 840 -17.92 44.37 19.63
N ASP A 841 -18.42 44.57 18.43
CA ASP A 841 -18.08 45.52 17.38
C ASP A 841 -16.61 45.48 16.89
N ILE A 842 -16.44 45.22 15.60
CA ILE A 842 -16.01 46.15 14.55
C ILE A 842 -16.02 45.43 13.18
N VAL A 843 -16.90 45.90 12.29
CA VAL A 843 -16.79 45.88 10.83
C VAL A 843 -16.59 47.39 10.49
N PRO A 844 -16.05 47.90 9.39
CA PRO A 844 -16.13 47.41 8.00
C PRO A 844 -14.93 47.77 7.09
N ALA A 845 -14.92 47.30 5.85
CA ALA A 845 -14.97 48.15 4.66
C ALA A 845 -14.77 47.37 3.37
N THR A 846 -15.78 47.50 2.57
CA THR A 846 -16.03 47.41 1.14
C THR A 846 -15.00 48.12 0.24
N ALA A 847 -14.78 47.55 -0.94
CA ALA A 847 -14.74 48.18 -2.28
C ALA A 847 -14.22 47.12 -3.27
N ASP A 848 -14.79 46.82 -4.29
CA ASP A 848 -15.44 47.24 -5.51
C ASP A 848 -15.11 46.23 -6.60
N MET A 849 -16.14 45.71 -7.23
CA MET A 849 -16.17 45.05 -8.52
C MET A 849 -15.91 46.01 -9.67
N PRO A 850 -15.56 45.60 -10.88
CA PRO A 850 -16.60 45.47 -11.86
C PRO A 850 -16.62 44.16 -12.66
N ASP A 851 -17.81 43.80 -12.93
CA ASP A 851 -18.52 43.02 -13.87
C ASP A 851 -18.07 43.22 -15.33
N ASP A 852 -17.92 42.11 -16.08
CA ASP A 852 -18.33 42.07 -17.48
C ASP A 852 -18.51 40.60 -17.87
N GLY A 853 -19.75 40.34 -18.23
CA GLY A 853 -20.33 39.11 -18.65
C GLY A 853 -19.88 38.56 -20.02
N ILE A 854 -20.20 37.35 -20.25
CA ILE A 854 -20.90 36.78 -21.42
C ILE A 854 -21.07 35.27 -21.17
N ALA A 855 -22.33 34.84 -21.13
CA ALA A 855 -22.77 33.44 -21.24
C ALA A 855 -23.05 33.13 -22.72
N PRO A 856 -23.62 31.93 -23.09
CA PRO A 856 -23.01 30.61 -23.17
C PRO A 856 -23.07 30.07 -24.62
N MET A 857 -22.32 29.06 -24.95
CA MET A 857 -22.64 28.25 -26.16
C MET A 857 -22.59 26.76 -25.82
N VAL A 858 -23.71 26.15 -26.14
CA VAL A 858 -24.00 24.73 -26.21
C VAL A 858 -23.52 24.22 -27.57
N GLU A 859 -22.94 23.05 -27.63
CA GLU A 859 -22.87 22.07 -28.74
C GLU A 859 -21.88 21.01 -28.34
N GLU A 860 -22.20 19.79 -28.21
CA GLU A 860 -22.75 18.72 -29.04
C GLU A 860 -21.68 17.66 -29.30
N LEU A 861 -22.01 16.43 -28.84
CA LEU A 861 -21.66 15.13 -29.39
C LEU A 861 -20.17 14.80 -29.68
N ALA A 862 -19.66 13.83 -28.95
CA ALA A 862 -18.61 12.93 -29.46
C ALA A 862 -18.88 11.49 -29.05
N GLU A 863 -18.93 10.70 -30.05
CA GLU A 863 -19.13 9.27 -30.21
C GLU A 863 -18.23 8.38 -29.35
N THR A 864 -18.80 7.30 -28.89
CA THR A 864 -18.11 6.12 -28.36
C THR A 864 -17.63 5.22 -29.50
N PRO A 865 -16.45 4.60 -29.45
CA PRO A 865 -16.09 3.54 -30.39
C PRO A 865 -16.59 2.17 -29.91
N GLU A 866 -17.28 1.50 -30.82
CA GLU A 866 -17.68 0.09 -30.77
C GLU A 866 -16.47 -0.83 -30.73
N VAL A 867 -16.61 -1.92 -29.96
CA VAL A 867 -15.67 -3.05 -29.94
C VAL A 867 -16.26 -4.12 -30.86
N ASP A 868 -15.49 -4.51 -31.86
CA ASP A 868 -15.73 -5.63 -32.78
C ASP A 868 -15.68 -6.97 -32.04
N ASP A 869 -16.78 -7.70 -32.06
CA ASP A 869 -16.81 -9.14 -31.82
C ASP A 869 -17.05 -9.88 -33.15
N HIS A 870 -16.03 -10.52 -33.64
CA HIS A 870 -16.08 -11.44 -34.77
C HIS A 870 -16.57 -12.81 -34.32
N ILE A 871 -17.68 -13.23 -34.85
CA ILE A 871 -18.14 -14.65 -34.89
C ILE A 871 -18.22 -15.06 -36.36
N PRO A 872 -17.63 -16.18 -36.78
CA PRO A 872 -17.66 -16.60 -38.18
C PRO A 872 -18.95 -17.33 -38.57
N ASP A 873 -19.49 -16.91 -39.71
CA ASP A 873 -20.59 -17.50 -40.48
C ASP A 873 -20.30 -18.94 -40.92
N THR A 874 -21.32 -19.77 -40.82
CA THR A 874 -21.45 -21.01 -41.61
C THR A 874 -22.64 -20.91 -42.55
N PRO A 875 -22.53 -21.42 -43.78
CA PRO A 875 -23.37 -21.01 -44.89
C PRO A 875 -24.70 -21.74 -44.99
N ALA A 876 -25.68 -21.02 -45.49
CA ALA A 876 -26.98 -21.46 -45.88
C ALA A 876 -26.92 -22.38 -47.12
N GLU A 877 -27.64 -23.47 -47.09
CA GLU A 877 -27.99 -24.23 -48.31
C GLU A 877 -29.44 -24.06 -48.66
N GLU A 878 -29.63 -23.92 -49.94
CA GLU A 878 -30.79 -23.55 -50.69
C GLU A 878 -31.91 -24.58 -50.66
N ASN A 879 -33.12 -24.05 -50.70
CA ASN A 879 -34.36 -24.74 -51.00
C ASN A 879 -34.55 -24.89 -52.54
N PRO A 880 -35.05 -25.99 -53.04
CA PRO A 880 -35.91 -25.88 -54.20
C PRO A 880 -37.32 -26.43 -53.99
N GLN A 881 -38.28 -25.67 -54.50
CA GLN A 881 -39.69 -25.98 -54.76
C GLN A 881 -39.90 -27.19 -55.63
N GLY A 882 -41.01 -27.87 -55.37
CA GLY A 882 -41.67 -28.61 -56.46
C GLY A 882 -42.60 -29.73 -56.06
N THR A 883 -43.88 -29.43 -56.14
CA THR A 883 -44.96 -30.30 -56.51
C THR A 883 -45.48 -31.42 -55.58
N ALA A 884 -46.74 -31.18 -55.12
CA ALA A 884 -47.64 -32.28 -54.75
C ALA A 884 -47.95 -33.18 -56.00
N PRO A 885 -48.40 -34.44 -55.85
CA PRO A 885 -49.73 -34.76 -55.34
C PRO A 885 -49.89 -36.05 -54.55
N ASP A 886 -51.04 -36.18 -53.97
CA ASP A 886 -51.90 -37.32 -53.68
C ASP A 886 -51.66 -38.26 -52.52
N ALA A 887 -52.54 -38.13 -51.58
CA ALA A 887 -53.46 -39.12 -51.03
C ALA A 887 -52.91 -40.30 -50.20
N ASP A 888 -53.49 -40.38 -49.03
CA ASP A 888 -53.80 -41.59 -48.24
C ASP A 888 -52.72 -42.22 -47.37
N ILE A 889 -52.91 -41.98 -46.08
CA ILE A 889 -53.23 -42.95 -45.04
C ILE A 889 -53.04 -42.24 -43.71
N ALA A 890 -54.17 -41.97 -43.07
CA ALA A 890 -54.19 -41.47 -41.68
C ALA A 890 -53.46 -42.42 -40.73
N GLY A 891 -52.31 -42.01 -40.22
CA GLY A 891 -51.68 -42.58 -39.00
C GLY A 891 -52.51 -42.14 -37.83
N ALA A 892 -53.22 -43.04 -37.21
CA ALA A 892 -53.88 -42.80 -35.93
C ALA A 892 -52.83 -42.32 -34.92
N GLU A 893 -52.92 -41.07 -34.40
CA GLU A 893 -52.09 -40.59 -33.26
C GLU A 893 -52.28 -41.56 -32.08
N LEU A 894 -51.20 -42.27 -31.71
CA LEU A 894 -51.18 -43.17 -30.55
C LEU A 894 -50.92 -42.25 -29.30
N GLU A 895 -51.83 -42.40 -28.35
CA GLU A 895 -51.65 -41.78 -27.01
C GLU A 895 -51.00 -42.78 -26.07
N THR A 896 -49.86 -42.40 -25.45
CA THR A 896 -49.20 -43.21 -24.45
C THR A 896 -49.84 -42.94 -23.07
N TYR A 897 -50.20 -43.99 -22.35
CA TYR A 897 -50.70 -43.93 -21.00
C TYR A 897 -50.01 -44.97 -20.12
N TYR A 898 -50.05 -44.77 -18.81
CA TYR A 898 -49.47 -45.68 -17.79
C TYR A 898 -50.56 -46.20 -16.87
N VAL A 899 -50.51 -47.49 -16.62
CA VAL A 899 -51.36 -48.15 -15.66
C VAL A 899 -50.56 -48.42 -14.38
N PHE A 900 -51.06 -47.95 -13.26
CA PHE A 900 -50.37 -48.03 -11.96
C PHE A 900 -51.02 -49.13 -11.11
N THR A 901 -50.23 -50.12 -10.65
CA THR A 901 -50.64 -51.15 -9.73
C THR A 901 -49.74 -51.16 -8.48
N TRP A 902 -50.28 -51.42 -7.31
CA TRP A 902 -49.49 -51.49 -6.08
C TRP A 902 -48.52 -52.68 -6.09
N GLY A 903 -47.22 -52.43 -6.15
CA GLY A 903 -46.18 -53.46 -6.10
C GLY A 903 -45.91 -53.97 -4.68
N ARG A 904 -46.23 -55.20 -4.40
CA ARG A 904 -45.77 -55.87 -3.18
C ARG A 904 -44.27 -56.15 -3.38
N THR A 905 -43.39 -55.40 -2.76
CA THR A 905 -41.94 -55.76 -2.66
C THR A 905 -41.81 -57.02 -1.79
N PRO A 906 -41.15 -58.10 -2.26
CA PRO A 906 -40.81 -59.23 -1.36
C PRO A 906 -39.72 -58.75 -0.43
N ARG A 907 -39.94 -58.91 0.90
CA ARG A 907 -38.88 -58.81 1.90
C ARG A 907 -37.77 -59.82 1.52
N GLY A 908 -36.65 -59.41 1.05
CA GLY A 908 -35.47 -60.18 0.82
C GLY A 908 -34.89 -60.71 2.12
N ASN A 909 -35.00 -61.99 2.32
CA ASN A 909 -34.30 -62.78 3.32
C ASN A 909 -32.80 -62.76 2.97
N ALA A 910 -32.04 -62.09 3.81
CA ALA A 910 -30.58 -62.24 3.84
C ALA A 910 -30.23 -63.57 4.49
N GLN A 911 -30.06 -64.62 3.65
CA GLN A 911 -29.50 -65.92 4.09
C GLN A 911 -28.14 -66.09 3.45
N GLY A 912 -27.17 -66.29 4.29
CA GLY A 912 -25.75 -66.31 4.04
C GLY A 912 -25.28 -67.33 3.02
N GLN A 913 -24.17 -67.07 2.42
CA GLN A 913 -23.26 -68.08 1.87
C GLN A 913 -21.86 -67.95 2.48
N ARG A 914 -21.57 -68.92 3.34
CA ARG A 914 -20.24 -69.34 3.78
C ARG A 914 -19.57 -70.15 2.66
N ARG A 915 -18.32 -69.87 2.39
CA ARG A 915 -17.28 -70.82 1.94
C ARG A 915 -15.99 -70.00 1.99
N GLY A 916 -14.92 -70.43 2.61
CA GLY A 916 -14.36 -71.63 3.14
C GLY A 916 -12.87 -71.60 2.88
N GLY A 917 -12.05 -71.87 3.91
CA GLY A 917 -10.70 -72.41 3.71
C GLY A 917 -9.54 -71.55 4.18
N GLY A 918 -9.02 -71.85 5.33
CA GLY A 918 -7.71 -72.35 5.72
C GLY A 918 -6.66 -71.26 6.01
N ASP A 919 -5.96 -71.10 7.05
CA ASP A 919 -5.27 -72.02 7.95
C ASP A 919 -4.72 -71.21 9.13
N ARG A 920 -4.74 -71.75 10.33
CA ARG A 920 -4.05 -71.33 11.54
C ARG A 920 -2.59 -71.79 11.49
N PRO A 921 -1.62 -71.33 12.37
CA PRO A 921 -1.75 -71.54 13.80
C PRO A 921 -1.16 -70.43 14.72
N GLN A 922 -1.78 -70.31 15.90
CA GLN A 922 -1.30 -70.44 17.28
C GLN A 922 -0.12 -69.62 17.81
N GLY A 923 -0.39 -68.97 18.98
CA GLY A 923 0.55 -68.77 20.04
C GLY A 923 0.22 -67.64 21.00
N LYS A 924 -0.62 -67.91 21.97
CA LYS A 924 -0.59 -67.78 23.43
C LYS A 924 0.15 -66.56 24.02
N GLY A 925 -0.56 -65.79 24.88
CA GLY A 925 -0.31 -65.60 26.25
C GLY A 925 -0.74 -64.27 26.83
N LYS A 926 -1.81 -64.29 27.64
CA LYS A 926 -2.20 -63.32 28.68
C LYS A 926 -1.40 -63.56 29.98
N PRO A 927 -1.39 -62.76 31.07
CA PRO A 927 -2.24 -61.60 31.49
C PRO A 927 -1.46 -60.53 32.24
N GLY A 928 -2.19 -59.45 32.60
CA GLY A 928 -1.77 -58.35 33.49
C GLY A 928 -1.61 -58.77 34.96
N PRO A 929 -1.57 -57.94 35.96
CA PRO A 929 -2.16 -56.61 36.19
C PRO A 929 -1.37 -55.64 37.14
N ARG A 930 -1.89 -54.36 37.24
CA ARG A 930 -1.88 -53.49 38.44
C ARG A 930 -0.60 -53.03 39.15
N GLY A 931 -0.57 -51.68 39.35
CA GLY A 931 -0.12 -51.17 40.67
C GLY A 931 0.59 -49.79 40.64
N LYS A 932 -0.16 -48.76 40.96
CA LYS A 932 -0.01 -47.66 41.93
C LYS A 932 1.37 -47.09 42.30
N LYS A 933 1.38 -45.73 42.25
CA LYS A 933 1.89 -44.72 43.23
C LYS A 933 3.38 -44.43 43.37
N GLY A 934 3.64 -43.13 43.41
CA GLY A 934 4.64 -42.54 44.30
C GLY A 934 5.65 -41.60 43.64
N ALA A 935 5.52 -40.28 43.84
CA ALA A 935 6.62 -39.33 43.84
C ALA A 935 7.49 -39.55 45.09
N PRO A 936 8.67 -38.95 45.31
CA PRO A 936 9.15 -37.66 44.89
C PRO A 936 10.68 -37.50 44.70
N ARG A 937 11.11 -36.31 44.15
CA ARG A 937 12.35 -35.54 44.45
C ARG A 937 13.75 -36.16 44.37
N GLY A 938 14.61 -35.42 43.67
CA GLY A 938 16.06 -35.26 44.00
C GLY A 938 16.99 -35.11 42.79
N ASP A 939 17.33 -33.93 42.40
CA ASP A 939 18.61 -33.24 42.35
C ASP A 939 19.81 -33.89 41.60
N LYS A 940 20.37 -33.01 40.73
CA LYS A 940 21.78 -32.89 40.29
C LYS A 940 22.38 -33.86 39.26
N GLY A 941 22.90 -33.28 38.21
CA GLY A 941 24.10 -33.74 37.54
C GLY A 941 24.09 -33.69 36.03
N GLY A 942 24.73 -32.68 35.47
CA GLY A 942 24.88 -32.49 34.03
C GLY A 942 25.65 -33.59 33.33
N LYS A 943 25.35 -33.77 32.07
CA LYS A 943 26.28 -34.24 31.04
C LYS A 943 25.79 -33.91 29.63
N ALA A 944 26.73 -33.46 28.83
CA ALA A 944 26.68 -33.02 27.47
C ALA A 944 25.89 -33.93 26.52
N GLN A 945 24.98 -33.35 25.72
CA GLN A 945 24.40 -34.01 24.54
C GLN A 945 25.17 -33.62 23.29
N LYS A 946 25.66 -34.64 22.61
CA LYS A 946 26.27 -34.62 21.29
C LYS A 946 25.17 -34.33 20.26
N PHE A 947 25.36 -33.29 19.46
CA PHE A 947 24.56 -33.04 18.26
C PHE A 947 24.95 -34.00 17.15
N SER A 948 24.01 -34.79 16.63
CA SER A 948 24.15 -35.55 15.40
C SER A 948 23.56 -34.69 14.25
N SER A 949 24.39 -34.43 13.25
CA SER A 949 24.03 -33.75 12.02
C SER A 949 23.08 -34.59 11.15
N LYS A 950 21.99 -34.01 10.68
CA LYS A 950 21.14 -34.58 9.62
C LYS A 950 21.89 -34.57 8.28
N PRO A 951 21.70 -35.61 7.43
CA PRO A 951 22.35 -35.67 6.12
C PRO A 951 21.82 -34.60 5.17
N ALA A 952 22.72 -34.09 4.32
CA ALA A 952 22.49 -33.08 3.32
C ALA A 952 21.40 -33.49 2.31
N ARG A 953 20.53 -32.54 2.01
CA ARG A 953 19.45 -32.66 1.02
C ARG A 953 20.06 -32.68 -0.38
N ALA A 954 19.75 -33.67 -1.19
CA ALA A 954 20.18 -33.78 -2.58
C ALA A 954 19.77 -32.56 -3.39
N GLU A 955 20.71 -31.97 -4.13
CA GLU A 955 20.48 -30.85 -5.06
C GLU A 955 19.62 -31.32 -6.23
N LYS A 956 18.60 -30.51 -6.56
CA LYS A 956 17.76 -30.74 -7.74
C LYS A 956 18.57 -30.46 -9.02
N PRO A 957 18.42 -31.22 -10.10
CA PRO A 957 19.08 -30.92 -11.36
C PRO A 957 18.61 -29.59 -11.94
N ILE A 958 19.55 -28.85 -12.51
CA ILE A 958 19.34 -27.55 -13.14
C ILE A 958 18.53 -27.73 -14.42
N ASP A 959 17.47 -26.97 -14.57
CA ASP A 959 16.58 -26.96 -15.74
C ASP A 959 17.33 -26.40 -16.96
N PRO A 960 17.46 -27.16 -18.06
CA PRO A 960 18.22 -26.72 -19.25
C PRO A 960 17.60 -25.55 -20.01
N ASP A 961 16.33 -25.19 -19.75
CA ASP A 961 15.63 -24.09 -20.45
C ASP A 961 15.73 -22.74 -19.71
N ASN A 962 16.52 -22.64 -18.65
CA ASN A 962 16.73 -21.41 -17.94
C ASN A 962 17.82 -20.57 -18.62
N PRO A 963 17.54 -19.32 -19.10
CA PRO A 963 18.51 -18.50 -19.83
C PRO A 963 19.78 -18.10 -19.01
N PHE A 964 19.77 -18.28 -17.69
CA PHE A 964 20.95 -18.10 -16.83
C PHE A 964 21.85 -19.33 -16.69
N ALA A 965 21.42 -20.50 -17.12
CA ALA A 965 22.20 -21.73 -17.01
C ALA A 965 23.42 -21.74 -17.95
N ALA A 966 23.27 -21.14 -19.14
CA ALA A 966 24.34 -21.02 -20.12
C ALA A 966 25.49 -20.08 -19.66
N ALA A 967 25.16 -19.02 -18.90
CA ALA A 967 26.14 -18.08 -18.35
C ALA A 967 26.96 -18.67 -17.19
N LEU A 968 26.37 -19.61 -16.41
CA LEU A 968 27.03 -20.28 -15.28
C LEU A 968 27.95 -21.45 -15.72
N MET A 969 27.65 -22.10 -16.86
CA MET A 969 28.52 -23.14 -17.41
C MET A 969 29.81 -22.56 -18.02
N GLY A 970 29.75 -21.38 -18.64
CA GLY A 970 30.94 -20.71 -19.20
C GLY A 970 31.95 -20.20 -18.18
N LEU A 971 31.59 -20.13 -16.90
CA LEU A 971 32.46 -19.72 -15.78
C LEU A 971 33.16 -20.88 -15.06
N LYS A 972 32.79 -22.14 -15.35
CA LYS A 972 33.40 -23.34 -14.75
C LYS A 972 34.57 -23.89 -15.54
N ASP A 973 34.70 -23.55 -16.80
CA ASP A 973 35.79 -24.03 -17.68
C ASP A 973 37.03 -23.13 -17.73
N ASN A 974 37.07 -22.09 -16.88
CA ASN A 974 38.19 -21.16 -16.75
C ASN A 974 38.75 -21.10 -15.30
N LYS A 975 38.96 -22.27 -14.71
CA LYS A 975 39.84 -22.43 -13.53
C LYS A 975 40.78 -23.59 -13.72
#